data_a8cf494c063d2a8e0fdfa01ffb8c9f5e
#
_entry.id   a8cf494c063d2a8e0fdfa01ffb8c9f5e
#
_cell.length_a   1.000
_cell.length_b   1.000
_cell.length_c   1.000
_cell.angle_alpha   90.00
_cell.angle_beta   90.00
_cell.angle_gamma   90.00
#
_symmetry.space_group_name_H-M   'P 1'
#
loop_
_entity.id
_entity.type
_entity.pdbx_description
1 polymer ?
#
loop_
_entity_poly.entity_id
_entity_poly.type
_entity_poly.pdbx_seq_one_letter_code
_entity_poly.pdbx_strand_id
1 'polypeptide(L)'
;IKGELAASRPWSAWVAEHLRSVDAGRPVEPPADDRRAVAAQATFGFTRELLTTVLRPMATAGKEPTASMGDDTPPAVLGLTARPVGHFLRQRFAQVTNPPIDHLRERHVLSSRTLLGCRHPLLSEEPEAAGMLELDGFTLTPDGLEALKDPALGLCPKVLDATWPVDDGPGGLRAACVRLGEEAVAAVRDGACLLVISDAAADERSEAVPVPSLLAVGATQQRLLREGLATRTSVVADTGEPVDSHQAAALLGYGADAICPRLTLAAAATLDQDPAAAQDRYRDALTEGVFKVMSKMGISVLDAYRGAQIFEAVGLDGEVVDLCFAGTPSPLGGIGLDELAADALDRHRAGQAEVARLENPGWFKHRPGGEYHATNPEVMQALHFTVREGAEMKGSKRGAHLLQQAVKGGGFERYKHYASLVNERPPAALRDLLATSPAGPPVPLDEVEPAADIMARFSTAAMSLGSLSPEAHETLAIALNRVGGRSNCGEGGEDPARFGTERSSAIKQVASGRFGVTPAYLANAVELQIKIAQGSKPGEGGQLPGHKVSAEIARLRHTQPGVALISPPPHHDIYSIEDLAQLVFDLKQANPTAEVSVKLVAEAGVGTVAAGVVKSLADVVMISGADGGTGASPLSSIKHGGAPWELGLAETQQALVANNLRSRCKVRVDGGFKTGRDVLVAALLGADEFGFGTAALLAEGCLMVRTCHQDNCP
;
A
#
# COMPACT_ATOMS: atom_id res chain seq x y z
N ILE A 1 -13.41 -42.35 -7.24
CA ILE A 1 -12.05 -41.85 -7.11
C ILE A 1 -11.89 -41.04 -5.81
N LYS A 2 -12.64 -39.92 -5.57
CA LYS A 2 -12.46 -39.09 -4.35
C LYS A 2 -12.70 -39.89 -3.06
N GLY A 3 -13.75 -40.70 -3.00
CA GLY A 3 -14.06 -41.55 -1.83
C GLY A 3 -13.00 -42.64 -1.61
N GLU A 4 -12.47 -43.21 -2.67
CA GLU A 4 -11.41 -44.24 -2.59
C GLU A 4 -10.10 -43.62 -2.09
N LEU A 5 -9.71 -42.43 -2.59
CA LEU A 5 -8.55 -41.70 -2.10
C LEU A 5 -8.71 -41.30 -0.63
N ALA A 6 -9.86 -40.75 -0.26
CA ALA A 6 -10.14 -40.37 1.12
C ALA A 6 -10.12 -41.56 2.10
N ALA A 7 -10.42 -42.77 1.63
CA ALA A 7 -10.42 -43.99 2.43
C ALA A 7 -9.11 -44.82 2.28
N SER A 8 -8.15 -44.40 1.47
CA SER A 8 -6.93 -45.17 1.18
C SER A 8 -6.00 -45.30 2.39
N ARG A 9 -6.08 -44.37 3.33
CA ARG A 9 -5.30 -44.32 4.58
C ARG A 9 -6.15 -43.79 5.71
N PRO A 10 -5.80 -44.06 6.97
CA PRO A 10 -6.52 -43.55 8.14
C PRO A 10 -6.10 -42.07 8.46
N TRP A 11 -6.27 -41.14 7.51
CA TRP A 11 -5.80 -39.75 7.58
C TRP A 11 -6.26 -39.06 8.87
N SER A 12 -7.53 -39.19 9.24
CA SER A 12 -8.08 -38.57 10.46
C SER A 12 -7.45 -39.12 11.75
N ALA A 13 -7.10 -40.42 11.77
CA ALA A 13 -6.42 -41.01 12.90
C ALA A 13 -4.98 -40.51 13.01
N TRP A 14 -4.26 -40.38 11.89
CA TRP A 14 -2.91 -39.84 11.87
C TRP A 14 -2.88 -38.38 12.36
N VAL A 15 -3.80 -37.54 11.87
CA VAL A 15 -3.92 -36.16 12.34
C VAL A 15 -4.25 -36.12 13.84
N ALA A 16 -5.21 -36.92 14.31
CA ALA A 16 -5.59 -36.94 15.73
C ALA A 16 -4.46 -37.44 16.66
N GLU A 17 -3.58 -38.32 16.15
CA GLU A 17 -2.46 -38.88 16.92
C GLU A 17 -1.23 -37.98 16.93
N HIS A 18 -0.90 -37.31 15.80
CA HIS A 18 0.38 -36.65 15.60
C HIS A 18 0.30 -35.13 15.61
N LEU A 19 -0.83 -34.50 15.19
CA LEU A 19 -0.98 -33.05 15.24
C LEU A 19 -1.18 -32.58 16.67
N ARG A 20 -0.37 -31.63 17.11
CA ARG A 20 -0.47 -31.01 18.43
C ARG A 20 -0.84 -29.55 18.30
N SER A 21 -1.49 -28.98 19.30
CA SER A 21 -1.81 -27.54 19.35
C SER A 21 -1.06 -26.89 20.50
N VAL A 22 -0.65 -25.63 20.27
CA VAL A 22 -0.04 -24.78 21.29
C VAL A 22 -0.70 -23.41 21.26
N ASP A 23 -0.91 -22.85 22.46
CA ASP A 23 -1.41 -21.50 22.61
C ASP A 23 -0.38 -20.44 22.23
N ALA A 24 -0.85 -19.26 21.87
CA ALA A 24 0.00 -18.11 21.58
C ALA A 24 0.78 -17.61 22.80
N GLY A 25 0.49 -18.11 23.99
CA GLY A 25 1.09 -17.78 25.28
C GLY A 25 0.34 -16.68 26.04
N ARG A 26 0.76 -16.47 27.30
CA ARG A 26 0.16 -15.49 28.20
C ARG A 26 0.49 -14.07 27.75
N PRO A 27 -0.40 -13.08 27.98
CA PRO A 27 -0.14 -11.67 27.72
C PRO A 27 1.10 -11.17 28.43
N VAL A 28 1.76 -10.18 27.81
CA VAL A 28 2.94 -9.50 28.37
C VAL A 28 2.48 -8.47 29.41
N GLU A 29 3.15 -8.41 30.55
CA GLU A 29 2.93 -7.36 31.53
C GLU A 29 3.45 -6.00 31.02
N PRO A 30 2.82 -4.87 31.41
CA PRO A 30 3.36 -3.55 31.11
C PRO A 30 4.81 -3.40 31.60
N PRO A 31 5.67 -2.68 30.86
CA PRO A 31 7.05 -2.46 31.30
C PRO A 31 7.12 -1.81 32.68
N ALA A 32 7.96 -2.33 33.56
CA ALA A 32 8.17 -1.77 34.91
C ALA A 32 9.01 -0.47 34.90
N ASP A 33 9.79 -0.23 33.84
CA ASP A 33 10.64 0.96 33.65
C ASP A 33 10.35 1.62 32.30
N ASP A 34 9.66 2.74 32.34
CA ASP A 34 9.30 3.53 31.18
C ASP A 34 10.52 4.04 30.39
N ARG A 35 11.64 4.34 31.07
CA ARG A 35 12.85 4.86 30.42
C ARG A 35 13.51 3.76 29.59
N ARG A 36 13.62 2.56 30.16
CA ARG A 36 14.16 1.39 29.45
C ARG A 36 13.26 1.01 28.28
N ALA A 37 11.93 1.06 28.45
CA ALA A 37 10.97 0.80 27.39
C ALA A 37 11.12 1.81 26.23
N VAL A 38 11.26 3.11 26.52
CA VAL A 38 11.47 4.15 25.49
C VAL A 38 12.82 3.97 24.80
N ALA A 39 13.87 3.59 25.53
CA ALA A 39 15.18 3.32 24.96
C ALA A 39 15.14 2.15 23.97
N ALA A 40 14.53 1.03 24.35
CA ALA A 40 14.31 -0.11 23.47
C ALA A 40 13.46 0.28 22.24
N GLN A 41 12.35 0.97 22.44
CA GLN A 41 11.52 1.45 21.34
C GLN A 41 12.29 2.34 20.35
N ALA A 42 13.16 3.25 20.85
CA ALA A 42 13.99 4.09 20.00
C ALA A 42 14.99 3.27 19.18
N THR A 43 15.64 2.27 19.79
CA THR A 43 16.55 1.32 19.10
C THR A 43 15.86 0.60 17.94
N PHE A 44 14.59 0.23 18.10
CA PHE A 44 13.82 -0.48 17.09
C PHE A 44 12.97 0.45 16.18
N GLY A 45 13.24 1.76 16.21
CA GLY A 45 12.64 2.72 15.27
C GLY A 45 11.19 3.08 15.56
N PHE A 46 10.71 2.87 16.78
CA PHE A 46 9.39 3.38 17.16
C PHE A 46 9.38 4.91 17.14
N THR A 47 8.27 5.46 16.71
CA THR A 47 8.03 6.89 16.69
C THR A 47 6.77 7.24 17.47
N ARG A 48 6.63 8.50 17.91
CA ARG A 48 5.39 8.96 18.55
C ARG A 48 4.18 8.78 17.64
N GLU A 49 4.35 8.97 16.34
CA GLU A 49 3.28 8.79 15.37
C GLU A 49 2.86 7.32 15.24
N LEU A 50 3.81 6.38 15.22
CA LEU A 50 3.50 4.95 15.22
C LEU A 50 2.67 4.56 16.45
N LEU A 51 3.08 5.00 17.64
CA LEU A 51 2.36 4.68 18.87
C LEU A 51 0.95 5.31 18.90
N THR A 52 0.81 6.57 18.48
CA THR A 52 -0.47 7.30 18.62
C THR A 52 -1.41 7.08 17.45
N THR A 53 -0.89 6.95 16.23
CA THR A 53 -1.68 6.88 15.00
C THR A 53 -1.94 5.45 14.57
N VAL A 54 -1.00 4.53 14.85
CA VAL A 54 -1.10 3.13 14.41
C VAL A 54 -1.44 2.22 15.58
N LEU A 55 -0.56 2.09 16.58
CA LEU A 55 -0.73 1.12 17.66
C LEU A 55 -1.97 1.40 18.52
N ARG A 56 -2.20 2.67 18.90
CA ARG A 56 -3.33 3.02 19.78
C ARG A 56 -4.68 2.55 19.23
N PRO A 57 -5.12 2.87 17.99
CA PRO A 57 -6.40 2.36 17.48
C PRO A 57 -6.42 0.82 17.37
N MET A 58 -5.31 0.17 17.05
CA MET A 58 -5.24 -1.30 17.04
C MET A 58 -5.46 -1.89 18.43
N ALA A 59 -4.78 -1.37 19.46
CA ALA A 59 -4.88 -1.88 20.82
C ALA A 59 -6.17 -1.48 21.55
N THR A 60 -6.78 -0.33 21.22
CA THR A 60 -7.99 0.15 21.93
C THR A 60 -9.29 -0.16 21.20
N ALA A 61 -9.30 -0.19 19.86
CA ALA A 61 -10.49 -0.41 19.06
C ALA A 61 -10.47 -1.74 18.26
N GLY A 62 -9.37 -2.48 18.28
CA GLY A 62 -9.21 -3.74 17.53
C GLY A 62 -9.27 -3.56 16.02
N LYS A 63 -8.82 -2.40 15.51
CA LYS A 63 -8.90 -2.06 14.07
C LYS A 63 -7.68 -1.30 13.62
N GLU A 64 -7.26 -1.57 12.39
CA GLU A 64 -6.26 -0.73 11.73
C GLU A 64 -6.73 0.73 11.65
N PRO A 65 -5.80 1.70 11.74
CA PRO A 65 -6.14 3.10 11.56
C PRO A 65 -6.66 3.36 10.14
N THR A 66 -7.79 4.05 10.06
CA THR A 66 -8.38 4.50 8.81
C THR A 66 -7.96 5.94 8.54
N ALA A 67 -7.58 6.22 7.30
CA ALA A 67 -7.24 7.54 6.83
C ALA A 67 -7.95 7.88 5.52
N SER A 68 -7.74 9.09 5.03
CA SER A 68 -8.34 9.61 3.79
C SER A 68 -7.31 10.36 2.97
N MET A 69 -7.61 10.59 1.71
CA MET A 69 -6.71 11.13 0.68
C MET A 69 -5.60 10.16 0.32
N GLY A 70 -4.64 10.56 -0.49
CA GLY A 70 -3.47 9.76 -0.84
C GLY A 70 -2.27 10.04 0.07
N ASP A 71 -1.21 9.28 -0.09
CA ASP A 71 0.09 9.58 0.49
C ASP A 71 0.76 10.71 -0.33
N ASP A 72 1.24 11.73 0.37
CA ASP A 72 1.97 12.84 -0.24
C ASP A 72 3.39 12.99 0.31
N THR A 73 3.85 11.97 1.04
CA THR A 73 5.26 11.85 1.46
C THR A 73 6.09 11.17 0.37
N PRO A 74 7.40 11.42 0.31
CA PRO A 74 8.27 10.78 -0.65
C PRO A 74 8.29 9.24 -0.48
N PRO A 75 8.59 8.48 -1.55
CA PRO A 75 9.06 7.11 -1.41
C PRO A 75 10.23 7.03 -0.42
N ALA A 76 10.40 5.91 0.28
CA ALA A 76 11.38 5.76 1.36
C ALA A 76 12.80 6.19 0.93
N VAL A 77 13.21 5.85 -0.28
CA VAL A 77 14.53 6.19 -0.86
C VAL A 77 14.76 7.70 -1.05
N LEU A 78 13.70 8.50 -1.12
CA LEU A 78 13.76 9.96 -1.25
C LEU A 78 13.40 10.67 0.06
N GLY A 79 13.08 9.93 1.12
CA GLY A 79 12.70 10.48 2.41
C GLY A 79 13.83 11.28 3.06
N LEU A 80 13.45 12.33 3.79
CA LEU A 80 14.39 13.14 4.58
C LEU A 80 14.77 12.47 5.91
N THR A 81 14.00 11.47 6.32
CA THR A 81 14.19 10.72 7.57
C THR A 81 14.32 9.24 7.28
N ALA A 82 15.16 8.55 8.06
CA ALA A 82 15.36 7.10 7.96
C ALA A 82 14.04 6.33 8.09
N ARG A 83 13.80 5.40 7.18
CA ARG A 83 12.58 4.59 7.13
C ARG A 83 12.86 3.13 7.48
N PRO A 84 11.93 2.41 8.12
CA PRO A 84 12.02 0.96 8.27
C PRO A 84 12.14 0.27 6.90
N VAL A 85 12.85 -0.86 6.83
CA VAL A 85 13.08 -1.61 5.57
C VAL A 85 11.77 -1.95 4.85
N GLY A 86 10.72 -2.30 5.60
CA GLY A 86 9.40 -2.58 5.02
C GLY A 86 8.80 -1.41 4.21
N HIS A 87 9.20 -0.17 4.46
CA HIS A 87 8.69 0.99 3.71
C HIS A 87 9.25 1.09 2.27
N PHE A 88 10.29 0.35 1.95
CA PHE A 88 10.80 0.20 0.57
C PHE A 88 10.01 -0.84 -0.24
N LEU A 89 9.16 -1.63 0.43
CA LEU A 89 8.34 -2.65 -0.19
C LEU A 89 6.92 -2.12 -0.45
N ARG A 90 6.40 -2.41 -1.64
CA ARG A 90 5.04 -2.11 -2.05
C ARG A 90 4.25 -3.40 -2.20
N GLN A 91 3.04 -3.43 -1.63
CA GLN A 91 2.13 -4.57 -1.74
C GLN A 91 1.63 -4.69 -3.17
N ARG A 92 1.78 -5.87 -3.76
CA ARG A 92 1.17 -6.22 -5.04
C ARG A 92 -0.27 -6.70 -4.83
N PHE A 93 -1.05 -6.67 -5.89
CA PHE A 93 -2.46 -7.03 -5.87
C PHE A 93 -2.89 -7.55 -7.24
N ALA A 94 -3.97 -8.32 -7.27
CA ALA A 94 -4.50 -8.83 -8.52
C ALA A 94 -5.23 -7.73 -9.31
N GLN A 95 -4.97 -7.67 -10.60
CA GLN A 95 -5.67 -6.82 -11.56
C GLN A 95 -6.08 -7.65 -12.78
N VAL A 96 -7.38 -7.82 -13.01
CA VAL A 96 -7.98 -8.56 -14.12
C VAL A 96 -7.79 -10.08 -14.05
N THR A 97 -6.61 -10.58 -13.69
CA THR A 97 -6.23 -11.98 -13.89
C THR A 97 -6.52 -12.90 -12.70
N ASN A 98 -6.29 -12.50 -11.47
CA ASN A 98 -6.58 -13.34 -10.29
C ASN A 98 -7.85 -12.83 -9.60
N PRO A 99 -8.73 -13.72 -9.09
CA PRO A 99 -9.86 -13.29 -8.29
C PRO A 99 -9.41 -12.94 -6.86
N PRO A 100 -9.24 -11.64 -6.50
CA PRO A 100 -9.03 -11.27 -5.11
C PRO A 100 -10.25 -11.65 -4.27
N ILE A 101 -10.02 -11.87 -2.97
CA ILE A 101 -11.08 -12.22 -2.01
C ILE A 101 -11.65 -10.94 -1.41
N ASP A 102 -12.96 -10.86 -1.24
CA ASP A 102 -13.59 -9.83 -0.42
C ASP A 102 -13.42 -10.23 1.07
N HIS A 103 -12.41 -9.68 1.73
CA HIS A 103 -12.05 -10.03 3.11
C HIS A 103 -13.17 -9.77 4.14
N LEU A 104 -14.20 -9.01 3.80
CA LEU A 104 -15.35 -8.77 4.68
C LEU A 104 -16.48 -9.77 4.45
N ARG A 105 -16.90 -9.95 3.18
CA ARG A 105 -18.03 -10.86 2.85
C ARG A 105 -17.62 -12.32 2.80
N GLU A 106 -16.39 -12.57 2.38
CA GLU A 106 -15.81 -13.91 2.23
C GLU A 106 -14.84 -14.25 3.39
N ARG A 107 -14.97 -13.55 4.53
CA ARG A 107 -14.11 -13.75 5.72
C ARG A 107 -13.97 -15.21 6.14
N HIS A 108 -15.01 -16.01 5.92
CA HIS A 108 -15.06 -17.43 6.30
C HIS A 108 -14.08 -18.33 5.50
N VAL A 109 -13.55 -17.88 4.37
CA VAL A 109 -12.52 -18.64 3.64
C VAL A 109 -11.09 -18.27 4.08
N LEU A 110 -10.93 -17.21 4.87
CA LEU A 110 -9.61 -16.75 5.32
C LEU A 110 -9.22 -17.45 6.62
N SER A 111 -7.96 -17.89 6.69
CA SER A 111 -7.40 -18.57 7.85
C SER A 111 -5.99 -18.11 8.15
N SER A 112 -5.75 -17.74 9.42
CA SER A 112 -4.43 -17.46 10.00
C SER A 112 -3.75 -18.66 10.62
N ARG A 113 -4.41 -19.81 10.59
CA ARG A 113 -3.87 -21.06 11.13
C ARG A 113 -2.47 -21.31 10.57
N THR A 114 -1.54 -21.60 11.46
CA THR A 114 -0.13 -21.81 11.13
C THR A 114 0.32 -23.17 11.62
N LEU A 115 1.09 -23.86 10.79
CA LEU A 115 1.69 -25.16 11.14
C LEU A 115 3.21 -25.00 11.25
N LEU A 116 3.77 -25.31 12.42
CA LEU A 116 5.20 -25.27 12.71
C LEU A 116 5.80 -26.67 12.68
N GLY A 117 7.03 -26.78 12.23
CA GLY A 117 7.80 -28.02 12.22
C GLY A 117 8.42 -28.34 10.85
N CYS A 118 8.94 -29.55 10.75
CA CYS A 118 9.50 -30.07 9.51
C CYS A 118 8.39 -30.58 8.58
N ARG A 119 8.29 -30.01 7.39
CA ARG A 119 7.32 -30.47 6.38
C ARG A 119 7.89 -31.68 5.63
N HIS A 120 7.16 -32.78 5.67
CA HIS A 120 7.49 -33.96 4.88
C HIS A 120 7.24 -33.71 3.37
N PRO A 121 7.89 -34.48 2.48
CA PRO A 121 7.60 -34.39 1.04
C PRO A 121 6.11 -34.57 0.76
N LEU A 122 5.56 -33.73 -0.10
CA LEU A 122 4.12 -33.69 -0.42
C LEU A 122 3.57 -35.04 -0.90
N LEU A 123 4.40 -35.88 -1.52
CA LEU A 123 4.04 -37.20 -2.03
C LEU A 123 4.34 -38.34 -1.03
N SER A 124 4.79 -38.03 0.19
CA SER A 124 5.00 -39.01 1.26
C SER A 124 3.69 -39.22 2.02
N GLU A 125 3.18 -40.45 2.00
CA GLU A 125 1.95 -40.84 2.71
C GLU A 125 2.32 -41.57 4.01
N GLU A 126 2.92 -40.85 4.96
CA GLU A 126 3.42 -41.39 6.22
C GLU A 126 2.71 -40.71 7.41
N PRO A 127 2.44 -41.46 8.51
CA PRO A 127 1.82 -40.88 9.71
C PRO A 127 2.58 -39.68 10.27
N GLU A 128 3.92 -39.72 10.22
CA GLU A 128 4.84 -38.72 10.71
C GLU A 128 4.68 -37.38 9.98
N ALA A 129 4.15 -37.39 8.76
CA ALA A 129 3.85 -36.14 8.00
C ALA A 129 2.78 -35.29 8.69
N ALA A 130 1.94 -35.86 9.56
CA ALA A 130 1.00 -35.16 10.42
C ALA A 130 1.63 -34.60 11.70
N GLY A 131 2.90 -34.90 11.98
CA GLY A 131 3.64 -34.48 13.18
C GLY A 131 4.03 -33.00 13.20
N MET A 132 3.05 -32.12 13.00
CA MET A 132 3.20 -30.68 13.03
C MET A 132 2.62 -30.09 14.32
N LEU A 133 3.04 -28.85 14.62
CA LEU A 133 2.49 -28.08 15.72
C LEU A 133 1.56 -27.00 15.18
N GLU A 134 0.33 -26.98 15.60
CA GLU A 134 -0.70 -26.03 15.18
C GLU A 134 -0.77 -24.84 16.12
N LEU A 135 -0.72 -23.64 15.54
CA LEU A 135 -1.07 -22.36 16.17
C LEU A 135 -2.37 -21.84 15.56
N ASP A 136 -3.26 -21.29 16.38
CA ASP A 136 -4.50 -20.62 15.92
C ASP A 136 -4.24 -19.21 15.35
N GLY A 137 -3.02 -18.93 14.94
CA GLY A 137 -2.62 -17.66 14.36
C GLY A 137 -1.13 -17.65 14.09
N PHE A 138 -0.61 -16.47 13.75
CA PHE A 138 0.82 -16.29 13.49
C PHE A 138 1.53 -15.43 14.55
N THR A 139 0.78 -14.90 15.54
CA THR A 139 1.35 -14.01 16.57
C THR A 139 1.54 -14.77 17.87
N LEU A 140 2.77 -14.80 18.33
CA LEU A 140 3.19 -15.37 19.61
C LEU A 140 3.47 -14.27 20.63
N THR A 141 3.26 -14.56 21.90
CA THR A 141 3.85 -13.79 23.00
C THR A 141 5.23 -14.38 23.37
N PRO A 142 6.07 -13.67 24.14
CA PRO A 142 7.31 -14.25 24.66
C PRO A 142 7.11 -15.56 25.46
N ASP A 143 6.01 -15.67 26.22
CA ASP A 143 5.64 -16.90 26.95
C ASP A 143 5.31 -18.05 25.98
N GLY A 144 4.53 -17.76 24.90
CA GLY A 144 4.25 -18.74 23.85
C GLY A 144 5.49 -19.16 23.07
N LEU A 145 6.38 -18.22 22.81
CA LEU A 145 7.67 -18.52 22.17
C LEU A 145 8.55 -19.41 23.05
N GLU A 146 8.57 -19.17 24.37
CA GLU A 146 9.31 -20.00 25.30
C GLU A 146 8.72 -21.44 25.38
N ALA A 147 7.39 -21.55 25.33
CA ALA A 147 6.72 -22.85 25.29
C ALA A 147 7.11 -23.69 24.06
N LEU A 148 7.45 -23.06 22.92
CA LEU A 148 7.90 -23.79 21.72
C LEU A 148 9.28 -24.45 21.92
N LYS A 149 10.02 -24.07 22.93
CA LYS A 149 11.33 -24.66 23.24
C LYS A 149 11.25 -25.93 24.06
N ASP A 150 10.05 -26.36 24.48
CA ASP A 150 9.84 -27.62 25.20
C ASP A 150 10.31 -28.81 24.34
N PRO A 151 11.29 -29.60 24.81
CA PRO A 151 11.78 -30.79 24.10
C PRO A 151 10.66 -31.81 23.79
N ALA A 152 9.61 -31.85 24.63
CA ALA A 152 8.47 -32.76 24.43
C ALA A 152 7.70 -32.50 23.13
N LEU A 153 7.84 -31.30 22.54
CA LEU A 153 7.23 -30.93 21.25
C LEU A 153 7.98 -31.52 20.05
N GLY A 154 9.23 -31.93 20.21
CA GLY A 154 10.02 -32.56 19.15
C GLY A 154 10.53 -31.60 18.05
N LEU A 155 10.42 -30.29 18.26
CA LEU A 155 10.79 -29.29 17.25
C LEU A 155 12.30 -29.01 17.16
N CYS A 156 13.10 -29.43 18.15
CA CYS A 156 14.53 -29.15 18.23
C CYS A 156 14.86 -27.68 17.89
N PRO A 157 14.36 -26.72 18.65
CA PRO A 157 14.47 -25.31 18.32
C PRO A 157 15.91 -24.82 18.37
N LYS A 158 16.30 -23.97 17.40
CA LYS A 158 17.56 -23.25 17.39
C LYS A 158 17.33 -21.76 17.37
N VAL A 159 17.87 -21.04 18.36
CA VAL A 159 17.85 -19.57 18.37
C VAL A 159 19.07 -19.08 17.60
N LEU A 160 18.84 -18.14 16.68
CA LEU A 160 19.83 -17.43 15.89
C LEU A 160 19.87 -15.98 16.35
N ASP A 161 21.04 -15.50 16.79
CA ASP A 161 21.22 -14.11 17.26
C ASP A 161 21.24 -13.13 16.07
N ALA A 162 20.16 -12.38 15.92
CA ALA A 162 19.98 -11.39 14.86
C ALA A 162 20.51 -10.01 15.25
N THR A 163 21.75 -9.97 15.80
CA THR A 163 22.45 -8.73 16.12
C THR A 163 23.86 -8.74 15.54
N TRP A 164 24.51 -7.57 15.52
CA TRP A 164 25.94 -7.46 15.22
C TRP A 164 26.61 -6.48 16.18
N PRO A 165 27.93 -6.59 16.40
CA PRO A 165 28.67 -5.67 17.26
C PRO A 165 28.70 -4.25 16.69
N VAL A 166 28.44 -3.24 17.51
CA VAL A 166 28.47 -1.82 17.09
C VAL A 166 29.80 -1.40 16.49
N ASP A 167 30.91 -2.00 16.99
CA ASP A 167 32.29 -1.73 16.55
C ASP A 167 32.55 -2.21 15.10
N ASP A 168 31.77 -3.14 14.58
CA ASP A 168 31.86 -3.58 13.17
C ASP A 168 31.33 -2.55 12.18
N GLY A 169 30.68 -1.50 12.68
CA GLY A 169 30.15 -0.42 11.85
C GLY A 169 29.14 -0.89 10.80
N PRO A 170 29.01 -0.16 9.67
CA PRO A 170 28.06 -0.53 8.61
C PRO A 170 28.29 -1.91 8.00
N GLY A 171 29.55 -2.33 7.83
CA GLY A 171 29.89 -3.66 7.29
C GLY A 171 29.37 -4.83 8.12
N GLY A 172 29.10 -4.61 9.42
CA GLY A 172 28.55 -5.61 10.34
C GLY A 172 27.18 -6.14 9.93
N LEU A 173 26.30 -5.31 9.34
CA LEU A 173 24.99 -5.75 8.88
C LEU A 173 25.07 -6.82 7.80
N ARG A 174 25.92 -6.61 6.78
CA ARG A 174 26.17 -7.60 5.72
C ARG A 174 26.67 -8.92 6.28
N ALA A 175 27.69 -8.83 7.15
CA ALA A 175 28.28 -10.02 7.78
C ALA A 175 27.25 -10.77 8.63
N ALA A 176 26.38 -10.07 9.36
CA ALA A 176 25.33 -10.68 10.17
C ALA A 176 24.26 -11.38 9.29
N CYS A 177 23.81 -10.78 8.18
CA CYS A 177 22.88 -11.41 7.26
C CYS A 177 23.45 -12.72 6.66
N VAL A 178 24.71 -12.72 6.25
CA VAL A 178 25.39 -13.92 5.73
C VAL A 178 25.53 -14.98 6.84
N ARG A 179 26.00 -14.61 8.03
CA ARG A 179 26.14 -15.48 9.19
C ARG A 179 24.82 -16.16 9.57
N LEU A 180 23.71 -15.40 9.65
CA LEU A 180 22.39 -15.95 9.96
C LEU A 180 21.98 -17.04 8.98
N GLY A 181 22.20 -16.81 7.67
CA GLY A 181 21.94 -17.82 6.65
C GLY A 181 22.79 -19.09 6.80
N GLU A 182 24.07 -18.95 7.13
CA GLU A 182 25.01 -20.08 7.35
C GLU A 182 24.66 -20.87 8.61
N GLU A 183 24.39 -20.18 9.72
CA GLU A 183 23.97 -20.80 10.98
C GLU A 183 22.63 -21.54 10.82
N ALA A 184 21.67 -20.96 10.06
CA ALA A 184 20.40 -21.62 9.77
C ALA A 184 20.60 -22.93 9.00
N VAL A 185 21.43 -22.93 7.94
CA VAL A 185 21.75 -24.14 7.17
C VAL A 185 22.39 -25.20 8.05
N ALA A 186 23.36 -24.83 8.89
CA ALA A 186 24.00 -25.74 9.82
C ALA A 186 22.98 -26.35 10.80
N ALA A 187 22.16 -25.52 11.44
CA ALA A 187 21.14 -25.94 12.38
C ALA A 187 20.14 -26.93 11.77
N VAL A 188 19.64 -26.66 10.56
CA VAL A 188 18.68 -27.55 9.88
C VAL A 188 19.33 -28.87 9.47
N ARG A 189 20.59 -28.86 9.04
CA ARG A 189 21.35 -30.10 8.78
C ARG A 189 21.56 -30.93 10.03
N ASP A 190 21.69 -30.27 11.19
CA ASP A 190 21.79 -30.92 12.51
C ASP A 190 20.42 -31.35 13.09
N GLY A 191 19.32 -31.14 12.34
CA GLY A 191 17.98 -31.64 12.68
C GLY A 191 17.05 -30.63 13.34
N ALA A 192 17.37 -29.33 13.33
CA ALA A 192 16.45 -28.30 13.81
C ALA A 192 15.21 -28.18 12.91
N CYS A 193 14.04 -28.42 13.49
CA CYS A 193 12.74 -28.25 12.83
C CYS A 193 12.12 -26.87 13.09
N LEU A 194 12.73 -26.07 13.97
CA LEU A 194 12.30 -24.71 14.30
C LEU A 194 13.52 -23.80 14.45
N LEU A 195 13.54 -22.71 13.71
CA LEU A 195 14.51 -21.62 13.85
C LEU A 195 13.83 -20.41 14.48
N VAL A 196 14.41 -19.85 15.53
CA VAL A 196 13.97 -18.60 16.13
C VAL A 196 15.02 -17.53 15.80
N ILE A 197 14.67 -16.61 14.94
CA ILE A 197 15.52 -15.45 14.60
C ILE A 197 15.20 -14.36 15.62
N SER A 198 16.15 -14.09 16.54
CA SER A 198 15.89 -13.21 17.69
C SER A 198 16.86 -12.04 17.72
N ASP A 199 16.32 -10.83 17.81
CA ASP A 199 17.07 -9.60 18.06
C ASP A 199 17.00 -9.16 19.54
N ALA A 200 16.51 -10.02 20.44
CA ALA A 200 16.32 -9.73 21.87
C ALA A 200 17.63 -9.38 22.58
N ALA A 201 18.77 -9.84 22.08
CA ALA A 201 20.06 -9.48 22.62
C ALA A 201 20.36 -7.98 22.60
N ALA A 202 19.74 -7.22 21.68
CA ALA A 202 19.86 -5.76 21.63
C ALA A 202 19.15 -5.05 22.79
N ASP A 203 18.20 -5.70 23.48
CA ASP A 203 17.55 -5.16 24.68
C ASP A 203 18.45 -5.24 25.94
N GLU A 204 19.41 -6.14 25.91
CA GLU A 204 20.26 -6.50 27.07
C GLU A 204 21.70 -6.00 26.95
N ARG A 205 22.23 -5.97 25.73
CA ARG A 205 23.63 -5.65 25.42
C ARG A 205 23.71 -4.34 24.62
N SER A 206 24.32 -3.32 25.23
CA SER A 206 24.51 -2.01 24.61
C SER A 206 25.41 -2.01 23.37
N GLU A 207 26.25 -3.03 23.20
CA GLU A 207 27.10 -3.21 22.01
C GLU A 207 26.43 -3.97 20.87
N ALA A 208 25.22 -4.53 21.09
CA ALA A 208 24.52 -5.32 20.11
C ALA A 208 23.51 -4.45 19.31
N VAL A 209 23.76 -4.30 18.02
CA VAL A 209 22.87 -3.59 17.09
C VAL A 209 21.90 -4.58 16.48
N PRO A 210 20.59 -4.36 16.51
CA PRO A 210 19.62 -5.29 15.91
C PRO A 210 19.69 -5.26 14.39
N VAL A 211 19.82 -6.44 13.77
CA VAL A 211 19.61 -6.60 12.32
C VAL A 211 18.13 -6.31 12.02
N PRO A 212 17.80 -5.41 11.11
CA PRO A 212 16.41 -5.21 10.71
C PRO A 212 15.73 -6.55 10.44
N SER A 213 14.63 -6.82 11.14
CA SER A 213 14.03 -8.16 11.22
C SER A 213 13.68 -8.74 9.85
N LEU A 214 13.24 -7.89 8.93
CA LEU A 214 12.91 -8.28 7.57
C LEU A 214 14.16 -8.72 6.76
N LEU A 215 15.32 -8.09 6.99
CA LEU A 215 16.58 -8.53 6.38
C LEU A 215 17.04 -9.85 6.98
N ALA A 216 16.94 -10.01 8.32
CA ALA A 216 17.32 -11.23 9.02
C ALA A 216 16.50 -12.45 8.56
N VAL A 217 15.16 -12.30 8.50
CA VAL A 217 14.26 -13.34 8.01
C VAL A 217 14.50 -13.62 6.52
N GLY A 218 14.58 -12.57 5.69
CA GLY A 218 14.79 -12.69 4.25
C GLY A 218 16.10 -13.39 3.91
N ALA A 219 17.23 -12.95 4.48
CA ALA A 219 18.55 -13.57 4.24
C ALA A 219 18.58 -15.05 4.65
N THR A 220 18.00 -15.36 5.82
CA THR A 220 17.88 -16.73 6.32
C THR A 220 17.07 -17.60 5.36
N GLN A 221 15.89 -17.15 5.00
CA GLN A 221 14.98 -17.88 4.10
C GLN A 221 15.60 -18.08 2.71
N GLN A 222 16.21 -17.03 2.14
CA GLN A 222 16.85 -17.14 0.84
C GLN A 222 18.03 -18.13 0.84
N ARG A 223 18.79 -18.17 1.92
CA ARG A 223 19.87 -19.15 2.06
C ARG A 223 19.34 -20.58 2.19
N LEU A 224 18.29 -20.80 2.98
CA LEU A 224 17.63 -22.09 3.11
C LEU A 224 17.02 -22.57 1.77
N LEU A 225 16.42 -21.66 1.00
CA LEU A 225 15.87 -21.97 -0.33
C LEU A 225 16.96 -22.41 -1.31
N ARG A 226 18.11 -21.71 -1.35
CA ARG A 226 19.25 -22.05 -2.21
C ARG A 226 19.84 -23.43 -1.88
N GLU A 227 19.78 -23.84 -0.60
CA GLU A 227 20.27 -25.15 -0.14
C GLU A 227 19.18 -26.25 -0.20
N GLY A 228 17.95 -25.93 -0.61
CA GLY A 228 16.84 -26.89 -0.65
C GLY A 228 16.35 -27.34 0.72
N LEU A 229 16.53 -26.50 1.75
CA LEU A 229 16.25 -26.83 3.16
C LEU A 229 15.01 -26.08 3.73
N ALA A 230 14.45 -25.13 3.00
CA ALA A 230 13.40 -24.23 3.51
C ALA A 230 12.11 -24.94 4.00
N THR A 231 11.80 -26.14 3.46
CA THR A 231 10.64 -26.93 3.92
C THR A 231 10.95 -27.84 5.12
N ARG A 232 12.22 -27.94 5.52
CA ARG A 232 12.66 -28.82 6.63
C ARG A 232 12.63 -28.15 7.99
N THR A 233 12.23 -26.91 8.05
CA THR A 233 12.18 -26.13 9.29
C THR A 233 11.11 -25.05 9.17
N SER A 234 10.60 -24.59 10.30
CA SER A 234 9.80 -23.37 10.41
C SER A 234 10.66 -22.24 10.96
N VAL A 235 10.28 -21.00 10.63
CA VAL A 235 10.98 -19.77 11.05
C VAL A 235 10.05 -18.93 11.89
N VAL A 236 10.44 -18.61 13.11
CA VAL A 236 9.77 -17.66 14.00
C VAL A 236 10.64 -16.42 14.13
N ALA A 237 10.07 -15.25 13.88
CA ALA A 237 10.72 -13.96 14.10
C ALA A 237 10.41 -13.44 15.51
N ASP A 238 11.40 -13.46 16.40
CA ASP A 238 11.33 -12.83 17.71
C ASP A 238 11.98 -11.45 17.62
N THR A 239 11.15 -10.40 17.54
CA THR A 239 11.67 -9.08 17.19
C THR A 239 10.96 -7.93 17.87
N GLY A 240 11.68 -6.81 18.03
CA GLY A 240 11.14 -5.55 18.50
C GLY A 240 10.44 -4.71 17.44
N GLU A 241 10.68 -4.95 16.15
CA GLU A 241 10.31 -4.00 15.07
C GLU A 241 8.82 -3.92 14.67
N PRO A 242 8.07 -5.02 14.42
CA PRO A 242 6.80 -4.91 13.73
C PRO A 242 5.72 -4.26 14.57
N VAL A 243 5.12 -3.20 14.06
CA VAL A 243 4.03 -2.47 14.69
C VAL A 243 2.73 -2.59 13.91
N ASP A 244 2.80 -2.59 12.58
CA ASP A 244 1.63 -2.56 11.68
C ASP A 244 1.48 -3.82 10.83
N SER A 245 0.34 -3.91 10.16
CA SER A 245 -0.02 -5.07 9.34
C SER A 245 0.86 -5.23 8.10
N HIS A 246 1.43 -4.14 7.57
CA HIS A 246 2.32 -4.22 6.42
C HIS A 246 3.66 -4.88 6.80
N GLN A 247 4.23 -4.47 7.94
CA GLN A 247 5.47 -5.07 8.45
C GLN A 247 5.28 -6.56 8.77
N ALA A 248 4.16 -6.93 9.41
CA ALA A 248 3.84 -8.33 9.67
C ALA A 248 3.65 -9.12 8.37
N ALA A 249 2.88 -8.58 7.42
CA ALA A 249 2.67 -9.22 6.12
C ALA A 249 3.99 -9.40 5.34
N ALA A 250 4.91 -8.44 5.42
CA ALA A 250 6.23 -8.55 4.81
C ALA A 250 7.06 -9.69 5.46
N LEU A 251 7.13 -9.75 6.79
CA LEU A 251 7.84 -10.83 7.47
C LEU A 251 7.32 -12.22 7.08
N LEU A 252 6.00 -12.39 7.09
CA LEU A 252 5.35 -13.64 6.65
C LEU A 252 5.60 -13.91 5.17
N GLY A 253 5.46 -12.89 4.32
CA GLY A 253 5.69 -12.99 2.88
C GLY A 253 7.13 -13.34 2.50
N TYR A 254 8.09 -13.01 3.33
CA TYR A 254 9.50 -13.36 3.13
C TYR A 254 9.97 -14.56 3.94
N GLY A 255 9.06 -15.29 4.61
CA GLY A 255 9.31 -16.64 5.08
C GLY A 255 9.16 -16.90 6.57
N ALA A 256 8.77 -15.92 7.39
CA ALA A 256 8.37 -16.21 8.77
C ALA A 256 7.08 -17.04 8.80
N ASP A 257 7.04 -18.06 9.64
CA ASP A 257 5.82 -18.84 9.94
C ASP A 257 5.02 -18.17 11.05
N ALA A 258 5.71 -17.58 12.05
CA ALA A 258 5.09 -16.85 13.15
C ALA A 258 5.99 -15.67 13.58
N ILE A 259 5.40 -14.72 14.29
CA ILE A 259 6.05 -13.49 14.75
C ILE A 259 5.77 -13.29 16.25
N CYS A 260 6.82 -13.01 17.02
CA CYS A 260 6.70 -12.52 18.38
C CYS A 260 7.08 -11.02 18.42
N PRO A 261 6.12 -10.08 18.28
CA PRO A 261 6.37 -8.64 18.25
C PRO A 261 6.49 -8.10 19.68
N ARG A 262 7.54 -8.49 20.40
CA ARG A 262 7.64 -8.34 21.86
C ARG A 262 7.50 -6.90 22.35
N LEU A 263 8.16 -5.91 21.70
CA LEU A 263 8.04 -4.51 22.14
C LEU A 263 6.68 -3.90 21.82
N THR A 264 6.06 -4.32 20.75
CA THR A 264 4.72 -3.84 20.38
C THR A 264 3.67 -4.39 21.33
N LEU A 265 3.76 -5.66 21.73
CA LEU A 265 2.89 -6.25 22.76
C LEU A 265 3.05 -5.55 24.10
N ALA A 266 4.31 -5.28 24.51
CA ALA A 266 4.61 -4.52 25.74
C ALA A 266 4.06 -3.09 25.67
N ALA A 267 4.19 -2.41 24.53
CA ALA A 267 3.63 -1.07 24.32
C ALA A 267 2.10 -1.08 24.31
N ALA A 268 1.47 -2.08 23.67
CA ALA A 268 0.01 -2.24 23.67
C ALA A 268 -0.54 -2.43 25.07
N ALA A 269 0.14 -3.17 25.94
CA ALA A 269 -0.21 -3.39 27.34
C ALA A 269 -0.34 -2.08 28.15
N THR A 270 0.30 -0.99 27.72
CA THR A 270 0.23 0.32 28.39
C THR A 270 -0.95 1.20 27.93
N LEU A 271 -1.71 0.80 26.91
CA LEU A 271 -2.69 1.66 26.24
C LEU A 271 -4.11 1.50 26.75
N ASP A 272 -4.38 0.51 27.60
CA ASP A 272 -5.68 0.24 28.21
C ASP A 272 -5.51 -0.14 29.67
N GLN A 273 -6.59 -0.02 30.47
CA GLN A 273 -6.63 -0.48 31.86
C GLN A 273 -6.56 -2.01 31.99
N ASP A 274 -6.98 -2.74 30.93
CA ASP A 274 -6.82 -4.17 30.80
C ASP A 274 -5.72 -4.48 29.75
N PRO A 275 -4.49 -4.72 30.19
CA PRO A 275 -3.35 -5.02 29.31
C PRO A 275 -3.56 -6.24 28.42
N ALA A 276 -4.23 -7.27 28.91
CA ALA A 276 -4.51 -8.48 28.14
C ALA A 276 -5.46 -8.20 26.99
N ALA A 277 -6.59 -7.54 27.29
CA ALA A 277 -7.56 -7.15 26.27
C ALA A 277 -7.00 -6.19 25.22
N ALA A 278 -6.06 -5.32 25.59
CA ALA A 278 -5.37 -4.45 24.64
C ALA A 278 -4.49 -5.24 23.66
N GLN A 279 -3.77 -6.24 24.14
CA GLN A 279 -2.94 -7.11 23.31
C GLN A 279 -3.78 -8.01 22.41
N ASP A 280 -4.89 -8.54 22.90
CA ASP A 280 -5.81 -9.35 22.10
C ASP A 280 -6.41 -8.51 20.95
N ARG A 281 -6.89 -7.31 21.25
CA ARG A 281 -7.37 -6.38 20.20
C ARG A 281 -6.28 -6.03 19.18
N TYR A 282 -5.04 -5.82 19.62
CA TYR A 282 -3.93 -5.60 18.70
C TYR A 282 -3.68 -6.80 17.79
N ARG A 283 -3.64 -8.02 18.35
CA ARG A 283 -3.46 -9.26 17.58
C ARG A 283 -4.59 -9.47 16.56
N ASP A 284 -5.82 -9.22 16.96
CA ASP A 284 -6.98 -9.28 16.07
C ASP A 284 -6.87 -8.27 14.92
N ALA A 285 -6.54 -7.02 15.24
CA ALA A 285 -6.34 -5.97 14.24
C ALA A 285 -5.19 -6.31 13.27
N LEU A 286 -4.10 -6.89 13.78
CA LEU A 286 -2.97 -7.32 12.98
C LEU A 286 -3.36 -8.47 12.04
N THR A 287 -4.11 -9.44 12.54
CA THR A 287 -4.61 -10.59 11.77
C THR A 287 -5.55 -10.14 10.65
N GLU A 288 -6.52 -9.28 10.96
CA GLU A 288 -7.44 -8.73 9.95
C GLU A 288 -6.70 -7.89 8.90
N GLY A 289 -5.64 -7.16 9.30
CA GLY A 289 -4.79 -6.43 8.37
C GLY A 289 -3.99 -7.35 7.43
N VAL A 290 -3.43 -8.45 7.95
CA VAL A 290 -2.73 -9.46 7.13
C VAL A 290 -3.71 -10.15 6.18
N PHE A 291 -4.92 -10.51 6.63
CA PHE A 291 -5.95 -11.05 5.75
C PHE A 291 -6.29 -10.13 4.59
N LYS A 292 -6.35 -8.83 4.85
CA LYS A 292 -6.58 -7.83 3.82
C LYS A 292 -5.44 -7.81 2.77
N VAL A 293 -4.19 -7.96 3.21
CA VAL A 293 -3.04 -8.06 2.29
C VAL A 293 -3.10 -9.36 1.48
N MET A 294 -3.37 -10.51 2.12
CA MET A 294 -3.51 -11.80 1.46
C MET A 294 -4.64 -11.79 0.41
N SER A 295 -5.79 -11.24 0.80
CA SER A 295 -7.00 -11.23 -0.02
C SER A 295 -6.83 -10.45 -1.34
N LYS A 296 -5.94 -9.44 -1.38
CA LYS A 296 -5.61 -8.69 -2.61
C LYS A 296 -5.09 -9.59 -3.74
N MET A 297 -4.48 -10.70 -3.40
CA MET A 297 -3.95 -11.69 -4.34
C MET A 297 -4.79 -12.96 -4.45
N GLY A 298 -5.94 -13.00 -3.79
CA GLY A 298 -6.78 -14.21 -3.79
C GLY A 298 -6.23 -15.35 -2.93
N ILE A 299 -5.36 -15.05 -1.95
CA ILE A 299 -4.80 -16.05 -1.05
C ILE A 299 -5.64 -16.13 0.22
N SER A 300 -6.19 -17.33 0.49
CA SER A 300 -7.13 -17.55 1.60
C SER A 300 -6.46 -18.07 2.88
N VAL A 301 -5.35 -18.78 2.77
CA VAL A 301 -4.69 -19.39 3.93
C VAL A 301 -3.26 -18.86 4.09
N LEU A 302 -2.88 -18.61 5.34
CA LEU A 302 -1.56 -18.06 5.66
C LEU A 302 -0.43 -18.95 5.17
N ASP A 303 -0.61 -20.25 5.20
CA ASP A 303 0.37 -21.24 4.76
C ASP A 303 0.72 -21.11 3.27
N ALA A 304 -0.23 -20.65 2.44
CA ALA A 304 0.00 -20.34 1.03
C ALA A 304 0.58 -18.93 0.81
N TYR A 305 0.43 -18.02 1.79
CA TYR A 305 1.00 -16.68 1.74
C TYR A 305 2.46 -16.65 2.19
N ARG A 306 2.84 -17.53 3.08
CA ARG A 306 4.21 -17.62 3.61
C ARG A 306 5.22 -17.84 2.46
N GLY A 307 6.23 -16.98 2.38
CA GLY A 307 7.24 -17.03 1.33
C GLY A 307 6.75 -16.68 -0.08
N ALA A 308 5.50 -16.22 -0.23
CA ALA A 308 4.96 -15.84 -1.54
C ALA A 308 5.63 -14.60 -2.15
N GLN A 309 6.27 -13.76 -1.34
CA GLN A 309 7.04 -12.59 -1.77
C GLN A 309 6.23 -11.64 -2.68
N ILE A 310 4.96 -11.40 -2.35
CA ILE A 310 4.03 -10.62 -3.18
C ILE A 310 4.24 -9.12 -2.92
N PHE A 311 5.43 -8.67 -3.20
CA PHE A 311 5.86 -7.28 -3.08
C PHE A 311 6.69 -6.88 -4.30
N GLU A 312 6.87 -5.59 -4.47
CA GLU A 312 7.88 -4.98 -5.31
C GLU A 312 8.71 -4.00 -4.48
N ALA A 313 9.99 -3.88 -4.78
CA ALA A 313 10.89 -2.97 -4.09
C ALA A 313 11.01 -1.64 -4.86
N VAL A 314 10.94 -0.53 -4.14
CA VAL A 314 11.14 0.81 -4.69
C VAL A 314 12.29 1.47 -3.93
N GLY A 315 13.46 1.50 -4.54
CA GLY A 315 14.63 2.18 -3.99
C GLY A 315 15.55 1.30 -3.12
N LEU A 316 15.56 -0.03 -3.33
CA LEU A 316 16.57 -0.94 -2.77
C LEU A 316 17.55 -1.37 -3.85
N ASP A 317 18.83 -1.37 -3.49
CA ASP A 317 19.91 -1.86 -4.36
C ASP A 317 19.77 -3.35 -4.67
N GLY A 318 20.29 -3.77 -5.84
CA GLY A 318 20.25 -5.15 -6.29
C GLY A 318 20.88 -6.13 -5.32
N GLU A 319 21.93 -5.73 -4.61
CA GLU A 319 22.58 -6.60 -3.62
C GLU A 319 21.66 -6.91 -2.43
N VAL A 320 20.92 -5.92 -1.92
CA VAL A 320 19.94 -6.12 -0.85
C VAL A 320 18.87 -7.10 -1.29
N VAL A 321 18.39 -6.91 -2.54
CA VAL A 321 17.36 -7.77 -3.13
C VAL A 321 17.87 -9.19 -3.32
N ASP A 322 19.07 -9.36 -3.89
CA ASP A 322 19.65 -10.68 -4.14
C ASP A 322 19.94 -11.44 -2.83
N LEU A 323 20.37 -10.74 -1.79
CA LEU A 323 20.70 -11.37 -0.49
C LEU A 323 19.44 -11.77 0.29
N CYS A 324 18.45 -10.84 0.39
CA CYS A 324 17.34 -10.97 1.32
C CYS A 324 15.97 -11.21 0.62
N PHE A 325 15.79 -10.77 -0.62
CA PHE A 325 14.50 -10.68 -1.29
C PHE A 325 14.54 -11.21 -2.72
N ALA A 326 15.40 -12.19 -3.01
CA ALA A 326 15.61 -12.70 -4.36
C ALA A 326 14.30 -13.05 -5.07
N GLY A 327 14.13 -12.53 -6.31
CA GLY A 327 12.91 -12.66 -7.09
C GLY A 327 11.90 -11.52 -6.92
N THR A 328 12.10 -10.62 -5.96
CA THR A 328 11.27 -9.41 -5.83
C THR A 328 11.65 -8.40 -6.94
N PRO A 329 10.68 -7.89 -7.72
CA PRO A 329 10.95 -6.84 -8.70
C PRO A 329 11.52 -5.58 -8.02
N SER A 330 12.64 -5.07 -8.55
CA SER A 330 13.27 -3.83 -8.10
C SER A 330 13.79 -3.04 -9.32
N PRO A 331 12.92 -2.29 -10.00
CA PRO A 331 13.27 -1.70 -11.30
C PRO A 331 14.23 -0.50 -11.21
N LEU A 332 14.40 0.10 -10.04
CA LEU A 332 15.17 1.34 -9.87
C LEU A 332 16.54 1.17 -9.22
N GLY A 333 16.72 0.09 -8.43
CA GLY A 333 17.81 0.08 -7.45
C GLY A 333 17.61 1.15 -6.36
N GLY A 334 18.66 1.51 -5.62
CA GLY A 334 18.57 2.52 -4.56
C GLY A 334 19.61 2.37 -3.47
N ILE A 335 19.19 2.42 -2.19
CA ILE A 335 20.10 2.30 -1.04
C ILE A 335 20.55 0.85 -0.84
N GLY A 336 21.80 0.71 -0.40
CA GLY A 336 22.47 -0.57 -0.14
C GLY A 336 22.44 -0.98 1.33
N LEU A 337 23.17 -2.05 1.62
CA LEU A 337 23.30 -2.55 2.99
C LEU A 337 24.03 -1.57 3.90
N ASP A 338 24.97 -0.77 3.38
CA ASP A 338 25.74 0.16 4.19
C ASP A 338 24.88 1.34 4.68
N GLU A 339 23.97 1.86 3.84
CA GLU A 339 23.02 2.91 4.22
C GLU A 339 21.98 2.36 5.22
N LEU A 340 21.44 1.17 4.97
CA LEU A 340 20.53 0.51 5.92
C LEU A 340 21.17 0.23 7.26
N ALA A 341 22.46 -0.12 7.27
CA ALA A 341 23.23 -0.30 8.49
C ALA A 341 23.47 1.03 9.22
N ALA A 342 23.77 2.11 8.48
CA ALA A 342 23.91 3.44 9.07
C ALA A 342 22.61 3.86 9.78
N ASP A 343 21.45 3.66 9.14
CA ASP A 343 20.13 3.93 9.74
C ASP A 343 19.89 3.10 11.03
N ALA A 344 20.28 1.83 11.03
CA ALA A 344 20.15 0.97 12.22
C ALA A 344 21.09 1.40 13.35
N LEU A 345 22.33 1.79 13.01
CA LEU A 345 23.30 2.33 13.97
C LEU A 345 22.84 3.66 14.57
N ASP A 346 22.19 4.52 13.78
CA ASP A 346 21.64 5.80 14.25
C ASP A 346 20.49 5.57 15.24
N ARG A 347 19.59 4.64 14.94
CA ARG A 347 18.51 4.22 15.86
C ARG A 347 19.10 3.62 17.14
N HIS A 348 20.09 2.74 17.02
CA HIS A 348 20.76 2.17 18.16
C HIS A 348 21.39 3.25 19.05
N ARG A 349 22.14 4.21 18.48
CA ARG A 349 22.69 5.36 19.21
C ARG A 349 21.61 6.19 19.91
N ALA A 350 20.47 6.41 19.25
CA ALA A 350 19.34 7.13 19.85
C ALA A 350 18.74 6.38 21.07
N GLY A 351 18.67 5.06 21.01
CA GLY A 351 18.26 4.21 22.13
C GLY A 351 19.26 4.20 23.29
N GLN A 352 20.57 4.28 23.01
CA GLN A 352 21.63 4.31 24.02
C GLN A 352 21.90 5.71 24.60
N ALA A 353 21.16 6.74 24.17
CA ALA A 353 21.29 8.09 24.73
C ALA A 353 20.91 8.13 26.23
N GLU A 354 21.59 8.97 27.02
CA GLU A 354 21.30 9.15 28.46
C GLU A 354 19.81 9.41 28.76
N VAL A 355 19.13 10.13 27.84
CA VAL A 355 17.68 10.32 27.84
C VAL A 355 17.15 10.00 26.44
N ALA A 356 16.82 8.74 26.22
CA ALA A 356 16.20 8.32 24.97
C ALA A 356 14.83 8.98 24.76
N ARG A 357 14.51 9.33 23.53
CA ARG A 357 13.25 9.97 23.17
C ARG A 357 12.76 9.42 21.84
N LEU A 358 11.44 9.21 21.76
CA LEU A 358 10.82 8.86 20.48
C LEU A 358 10.65 10.12 19.63
N GLU A 359 11.12 10.04 18.42
CA GLU A 359 10.97 11.08 17.42
C GLU A 359 9.52 11.22 16.95
N ASN A 360 9.22 12.33 16.27
CA ASN A 360 7.97 12.56 15.58
C ASN A 360 8.27 13.02 14.14
N PRO A 361 8.66 12.10 13.27
CA PRO A 361 9.20 12.44 11.95
C PRO A 361 8.19 13.04 10.99
N GLY A 362 6.90 12.95 11.27
CA GLY A 362 5.89 13.49 10.37
C GLY A 362 5.58 12.59 9.17
N TRP A 363 5.61 11.27 9.34
CA TRP A 363 5.30 10.33 8.25
C TRP A 363 3.82 10.28 7.87
N PHE A 364 2.93 10.58 8.83
CA PHE A 364 1.47 10.52 8.62
C PHE A 364 0.83 11.91 8.56
N LYS A 365 1.41 12.88 9.26
CA LYS A 365 0.94 14.27 9.28
C LYS A 365 2.12 15.20 9.19
N HIS A 366 2.00 16.22 8.34
CA HIS A 366 3.03 17.26 8.21
C HIS A 366 3.46 17.82 9.58
N ARG A 367 4.78 17.90 9.76
CA ARG A 367 5.43 18.52 10.93
C ARG A 367 6.52 19.47 10.46
N PRO A 368 6.61 20.67 11.02
CA PRO A 368 7.74 21.56 10.74
C PRO A 368 9.07 20.88 11.10
N GLY A 369 10.01 20.84 10.15
CA GLY A 369 11.31 20.19 10.34
C GLY A 369 11.30 18.64 10.26
N GLY A 370 10.15 18.03 9.96
CA GLY A 370 10.02 16.60 9.72
C GLY A 370 10.04 16.24 8.24
N GLU A 371 9.41 15.12 7.90
CA GLU A 371 9.31 14.62 6.53
C GLU A 371 8.60 15.61 5.61
N TYR A 372 9.05 15.65 4.37
CA TYR A 372 8.43 16.49 3.35
C TYR A 372 7.03 15.96 2.96
N HIS A 373 6.08 16.87 2.81
CA HIS A 373 4.76 16.60 2.27
C HIS A 373 4.53 17.40 0.99
N ALA A 374 4.24 16.74 -0.11
CA ALA A 374 4.03 17.41 -1.40
C ALA A 374 2.81 18.35 -1.43
N THR A 375 1.92 18.21 -0.44
CA THR A 375 0.76 19.09 -0.19
C THR A 375 0.87 19.67 1.21
N ASN A 376 2.02 20.26 1.51
CA ASN A 376 2.26 20.94 2.78
C ASN A 376 1.43 22.23 2.89
N PRO A 377 1.34 22.83 4.09
CA PRO A 377 0.52 24.05 4.31
C PRO A 377 0.87 25.22 3.39
N GLU A 378 2.13 25.39 2.96
CA GLU A 378 2.53 26.47 2.09
C GLU A 378 2.00 26.27 0.66
N VAL A 379 2.18 25.06 0.09
CA VAL A 379 1.64 24.66 -1.22
C VAL A 379 0.12 24.73 -1.22
N MET A 380 -0.52 24.23 -0.15
CA MET A 380 -1.98 24.26 -0.01
C MET A 380 -2.51 25.69 0.04
N GLN A 381 -1.91 26.54 0.87
CA GLN A 381 -2.29 27.95 0.96
C GLN A 381 -2.08 28.67 -0.36
N ALA A 382 -0.97 28.46 -1.03
CA ALA A 382 -0.71 29.03 -2.33
C ALA A 382 -1.81 28.66 -3.34
N LEU A 383 -2.29 27.43 -3.33
CA LEU A 383 -3.37 26.99 -4.21
C LEU A 383 -4.75 27.54 -3.81
N HIS A 384 -5.09 27.62 -2.51
CA HIS A 384 -6.33 28.20 -2.02
C HIS A 384 -6.49 29.68 -2.39
N PHE A 385 -5.38 30.41 -2.42
CA PHE A 385 -5.39 31.82 -2.81
C PHE A 385 -5.64 32.07 -4.29
N THR A 386 -5.45 31.03 -5.12
CA THR A 386 -5.75 31.13 -6.56
C THR A 386 -7.25 31.30 -6.81
N VAL A 387 -8.09 30.74 -5.96
CA VAL A 387 -9.50 30.50 -6.27
C VAL A 387 -10.47 31.38 -5.48
N ARG A 388 -10.09 31.91 -4.29
CA ARG A 388 -11.01 32.69 -3.45
C ARG A 388 -11.02 34.17 -3.82
N GLU A 389 -12.01 34.62 -4.54
CA GLU A 389 -12.32 36.05 -4.68
C GLU A 389 -12.76 36.66 -3.35
N GLY A 390 -12.03 37.68 -2.87
CA GLY A 390 -12.50 38.56 -1.81
C GLY A 390 -12.31 38.16 -0.36
N ALA A 391 -11.62 37.05 -0.04
CA ALA A 391 -11.38 36.67 1.34
C ALA A 391 -10.07 37.27 1.90
N GLU A 392 -10.19 38.17 2.87
CA GLU A 392 -9.06 38.55 3.73
C GLU A 392 -8.70 37.37 4.64
N MET A 393 -7.57 36.73 4.42
CA MET A 393 -7.02 35.74 5.35
C MET A 393 -6.07 36.37 6.36
N LYS A 394 -6.40 36.20 7.63
CA LYS A 394 -5.51 36.53 8.75
C LYS A 394 -4.45 35.44 8.87
N GLY A 395 -3.18 35.75 8.56
CA GLY A 395 -2.05 34.93 9.08
C GLY A 395 -1.08 34.53 7.99
N SER A 396 -0.71 34.61 7.01
CA SER A 396 0.54 34.50 6.21
C SER A 396 0.48 35.29 4.90
N LYS A 397 1.23 36.36 4.92
CA LYS A 397 1.06 37.45 3.94
C LYS A 397 1.74 37.22 2.58
N ARG A 398 2.51 36.14 2.37
CA ARG A 398 3.41 36.06 1.20
C ARG A 398 2.95 35.13 0.06
N GLY A 399 2.68 33.87 0.33
CA GLY A 399 2.26 32.94 -0.72
C GLY A 399 0.85 33.21 -1.22
N ALA A 400 0.00 33.56 -0.29
CA ALA A 400 -1.38 33.90 -0.43
C ALA A 400 -1.69 35.02 -1.43
N HIS A 401 -0.97 36.10 -1.30
CA HIS A 401 -1.16 37.31 -2.11
C HIS A 401 -0.75 37.10 -3.58
N LEU A 402 0.25 36.28 -3.83
CA LEU A 402 0.86 36.09 -5.14
C LEU A 402 -0.05 35.34 -6.13
N LEU A 403 -0.78 34.33 -5.65
CA LEU A 403 -1.61 33.51 -6.50
C LEU A 403 -3.00 34.12 -6.75
N GLN A 404 -3.58 34.77 -5.73
CA GLN A 404 -4.82 35.56 -5.91
C GLN A 404 -4.61 36.68 -6.95
N GLN A 405 -3.44 37.25 -6.99
CA GLN A 405 -3.04 38.19 -8.02
C GLN A 405 -2.83 37.51 -9.39
N ALA A 406 -2.50 36.22 -9.52
CA ALA A 406 -2.35 35.53 -10.79
C ALA A 406 -3.69 35.30 -11.49
N VAL A 407 -4.72 34.91 -10.74
CA VAL A 407 -6.04 34.63 -11.27
C VAL A 407 -6.82 35.92 -11.61
N LYS A 408 -6.72 36.94 -10.75
CA LYS A 408 -7.42 38.23 -10.99
C LYS A 408 -6.78 39.10 -12.06
N GLY A 409 -5.51 38.97 -12.34
CA GLY A 409 -4.77 39.84 -13.25
C GLY A 409 -4.28 39.20 -14.54
N GLY A 410 -4.63 37.91 -14.82
CA GLY A 410 -4.04 37.19 -15.95
C GLY A 410 -2.52 37.01 -15.84
N GLY A 411 -1.98 37.11 -14.62
CA GLY A 411 -0.55 37.18 -14.38
C GLY A 411 0.12 35.82 -14.31
N PHE A 412 0.71 35.39 -15.42
CA PHE A 412 1.55 34.19 -15.53
C PHE A 412 2.67 34.14 -14.45
N GLU A 413 3.19 35.31 -14.04
CA GLU A 413 4.25 35.40 -13.00
C GLU A 413 3.83 34.82 -11.64
N ARG A 414 2.56 34.77 -11.35
CA ARG A 414 2.04 34.26 -10.08
C ARG A 414 1.80 32.75 -10.10
N TYR A 415 1.38 32.21 -11.24
CA TYR A 415 1.44 30.78 -11.49
C TYR A 415 2.87 30.27 -11.42
N LYS A 416 3.85 31.02 -11.94
CA LYS A 416 5.27 30.67 -11.81
C LYS A 416 5.71 30.53 -10.36
N HIS A 417 5.26 31.42 -9.46
CA HIS A 417 5.59 31.29 -8.04
C HIS A 417 4.98 30.01 -7.41
N TYR A 418 3.72 29.69 -7.68
CA TYR A 418 3.15 28.42 -7.26
C TYR A 418 3.92 27.24 -7.87
N ALA A 419 4.22 27.31 -9.14
CA ALA A 419 4.95 26.25 -9.82
C ALA A 419 6.39 26.09 -9.27
N SER A 420 7.06 27.17 -8.86
CA SER A 420 8.38 27.06 -8.21
C SER A 420 8.29 26.35 -6.86
N LEU A 421 7.29 26.65 -6.03
CA LEU A 421 7.06 25.93 -4.75
C LEU A 421 6.85 24.43 -4.93
N VAL A 422 6.26 24.04 -6.07
CA VAL A 422 6.02 22.63 -6.39
C VAL A 422 7.23 21.98 -7.06
N ASN A 423 7.88 22.67 -7.99
CA ASN A 423 8.92 22.10 -8.86
C ASN A 423 10.34 22.22 -8.31
N GLU A 424 10.62 23.23 -7.45
CA GLU A 424 11.94 23.51 -6.85
C GLU A 424 12.08 22.96 -5.43
N ARG A 425 11.19 22.04 -5.05
CA ARG A 425 11.19 21.35 -3.77
C ARG A 425 12.30 20.29 -3.70
N PRO A 426 12.67 19.81 -2.50
CA PRO A 426 13.42 18.56 -2.39
C PRO A 426 12.73 17.44 -3.17
N PRO A 427 13.48 16.51 -3.81
CA PRO A 427 12.88 15.41 -4.54
C PRO A 427 11.89 14.61 -3.67
N ALA A 428 10.63 14.59 -4.09
CA ALA A 428 9.54 13.94 -3.35
C ALA A 428 8.76 12.93 -4.22
N ALA A 429 9.09 12.86 -5.50
CA ALA A 429 8.57 11.91 -6.46
C ALA A 429 9.67 11.54 -7.47
N LEU A 430 9.54 10.41 -8.15
CA LEU A 430 10.55 9.95 -9.11
C LEU A 430 10.76 10.97 -10.24
N ARG A 431 9.69 11.60 -10.69
CA ARG A 431 9.75 12.66 -11.73
C ARG A 431 10.57 13.89 -11.31
N ASP A 432 10.77 14.12 -10.01
CA ASP A 432 11.60 15.24 -9.55
C ASP A 432 13.10 15.02 -9.83
N LEU A 433 13.50 13.75 -10.04
CA LEU A 433 14.85 13.35 -10.43
C LEU A 433 15.10 13.43 -11.96
N LEU A 434 14.04 13.61 -12.75
CA LEU A 434 14.15 13.66 -14.21
C LEU A 434 14.44 15.07 -14.70
N ALA A 435 15.35 15.17 -15.65
CA ALA A 435 15.65 16.41 -16.36
C ALA A 435 15.17 16.31 -17.82
N THR A 436 14.62 17.40 -18.35
CA THR A 436 14.30 17.48 -19.77
C THR A 436 15.53 17.92 -20.56
N SER A 437 15.82 17.23 -21.67
CA SER A 437 16.88 17.61 -22.60
C SER A 437 16.27 17.89 -23.98
N PRO A 438 16.41 19.10 -24.55
CA PRO A 438 15.96 19.41 -25.90
C PRO A 438 16.64 18.49 -26.92
N ALA A 439 15.87 17.88 -27.82
CA ALA A 439 16.39 17.02 -28.90
C ALA A 439 16.90 17.85 -30.11
N GLY A 440 16.61 19.16 -30.15
CA GLY A 440 16.95 20.02 -31.25
C GLY A 440 16.68 21.51 -30.96
N PRO A 441 16.75 22.36 -31.96
CA PRO A 441 16.41 23.78 -31.82
C PRO A 441 14.92 23.95 -31.50
N PRO A 442 14.51 25.06 -30.84
CA PRO A 442 13.12 25.37 -30.59
C PRO A 442 12.29 25.37 -31.87
N VAL A 443 11.13 24.75 -31.84
CA VAL A 443 10.14 24.81 -32.93
C VAL A 443 9.42 26.18 -32.91
N PRO A 444 8.94 26.69 -34.05
CA PRO A 444 8.08 27.87 -34.10
C PRO A 444 6.82 27.71 -33.24
N LEU A 445 6.36 28.82 -32.63
CA LEU A 445 5.25 28.79 -31.70
C LEU A 445 3.92 28.33 -32.37
N ASP A 446 3.75 28.60 -33.65
CA ASP A 446 2.59 28.19 -34.46
C ASP A 446 2.59 26.70 -34.82
N GLU A 447 3.72 26.01 -34.64
CA GLU A 447 3.82 24.56 -34.75
C GLU A 447 3.58 23.86 -33.40
N VAL A 448 3.52 24.60 -32.28
CA VAL A 448 3.23 24.04 -30.96
C VAL A 448 1.73 23.83 -30.80
N GLU A 449 1.32 22.68 -30.24
CA GLU A 449 -0.08 22.38 -29.98
C GLU A 449 -0.77 23.49 -29.16
N PRO A 450 -1.94 23.98 -29.57
CA PRO A 450 -2.66 25.05 -28.87
C PRO A 450 -3.04 24.63 -27.44
N ALA A 451 -3.02 25.56 -26.50
CA ALA A 451 -3.37 25.31 -25.10
C ALA A 451 -4.79 24.70 -24.93
N ALA A 452 -5.73 25.08 -25.79
CA ALA A 452 -7.09 24.52 -25.78
C ALA A 452 -7.09 23.02 -26.11
N ASP A 453 -6.27 22.58 -27.07
CA ASP A 453 -6.19 21.17 -27.48
C ASP A 453 -5.48 20.34 -26.39
N ILE A 454 -4.46 20.93 -25.72
CA ILE A 454 -3.80 20.32 -24.55
C ILE A 454 -4.82 20.17 -23.40
N MET A 455 -5.62 21.21 -23.11
CA MET A 455 -6.62 21.15 -22.03
C MET A 455 -7.73 20.13 -22.32
N ALA A 456 -8.06 19.86 -23.57
CA ALA A 456 -9.02 18.83 -23.95
C ALA A 456 -8.58 17.40 -23.56
N ARG A 457 -7.29 17.20 -23.30
CA ARG A 457 -6.71 15.94 -22.80
C ARG A 457 -6.73 15.82 -21.29
N PHE A 458 -7.22 16.83 -20.56
CA PHE A 458 -7.29 16.82 -19.12
C PHE A 458 -8.57 16.16 -18.61
N SER A 459 -8.46 15.39 -17.56
CA SER A 459 -9.60 14.80 -16.87
C SER A 459 -9.48 15.02 -15.36
N THR A 460 -10.61 14.93 -14.64
CA THR A 460 -10.52 14.71 -13.19
C THR A 460 -10.22 13.24 -12.92
N ALA A 461 -9.57 12.96 -11.78
CA ALA A 461 -9.58 11.63 -11.19
C ALA A 461 -11.04 11.23 -10.86
N ALA A 462 -11.29 9.92 -10.77
CA ALA A 462 -12.60 9.38 -10.42
C ALA A 462 -12.93 9.69 -8.95
N MET A 463 -13.81 10.63 -8.71
CA MET A 463 -14.23 11.07 -7.37
C MET A 463 -15.75 10.95 -7.24
N SER A 464 -16.22 10.03 -6.39
CA SER A 464 -17.65 9.70 -6.31
C SER A 464 -18.45 10.65 -5.43
N LEU A 465 -19.71 10.85 -5.77
CA LEU A 465 -20.68 11.45 -4.86
C LEU A 465 -20.83 10.57 -3.59
N GLY A 466 -20.69 11.19 -2.43
CA GLY A 466 -20.58 10.52 -1.14
C GLY A 466 -19.16 10.53 -0.56
N SER A 467 -18.12 10.63 -1.41
CA SER A 467 -16.81 11.11 -0.99
C SER A 467 -16.68 12.63 -1.12
N LEU A 468 -17.41 13.23 -2.05
CA LEU A 468 -17.58 14.67 -2.24
C LEU A 468 -19.05 15.08 -2.01
N SER A 469 -19.27 16.37 -1.72
CA SER A 469 -20.61 16.97 -1.73
C SER A 469 -21.13 17.10 -3.18
N PRO A 470 -22.47 17.23 -3.38
CA PRO A 470 -23.04 17.48 -4.70
C PRO A 470 -22.46 18.73 -5.38
N GLU A 471 -22.26 19.81 -4.62
CA GLU A 471 -21.73 21.08 -5.11
C GLU A 471 -20.30 20.95 -5.65
N ALA A 472 -19.41 20.30 -4.89
CA ALA A 472 -18.05 20.06 -5.34
C ALA A 472 -18.03 19.15 -6.58
N HIS A 473 -18.80 18.08 -6.57
CA HIS A 473 -18.91 17.15 -7.69
C HIS A 473 -19.44 17.83 -8.97
N GLU A 474 -20.42 18.72 -8.87
CA GLU A 474 -20.94 19.50 -10.00
C GLU A 474 -19.94 20.57 -10.46
N THR A 475 -19.27 21.25 -9.56
CA THR A 475 -18.25 22.26 -9.88
C THR A 475 -17.12 21.67 -10.73
N LEU A 476 -16.64 20.47 -10.38
CA LEU A 476 -15.64 19.75 -11.19
C LEU A 476 -16.16 19.46 -12.60
N ALA A 477 -17.41 19.02 -12.73
CA ALA A 477 -18.01 18.74 -14.03
C ALA A 477 -18.11 20.00 -14.90
N ILE A 478 -18.64 21.09 -14.34
CA ILE A 478 -18.78 22.38 -15.02
C ILE A 478 -17.39 22.91 -15.45
N ALA A 479 -16.41 22.86 -14.56
CA ALA A 479 -15.07 23.37 -14.84
C ALA A 479 -14.43 22.64 -16.02
N LEU A 480 -14.45 21.31 -16.01
CA LEU A 480 -13.85 20.52 -17.10
C LEU A 480 -14.62 20.67 -18.41
N ASN A 481 -15.95 20.66 -18.38
CA ASN A 481 -16.77 20.86 -19.57
C ASN A 481 -16.50 22.23 -20.24
N ARG A 482 -16.28 23.29 -19.44
CA ARG A 482 -15.97 24.64 -19.96
C ARG A 482 -14.60 24.77 -20.60
N VAL A 483 -13.62 23.98 -20.15
CA VAL A 483 -12.27 23.99 -20.74
C VAL A 483 -12.08 22.91 -21.82
N GLY A 484 -13.12 22.16 -22.16
CA GLY A 484 -13.07 21.10 -23.15
C GLY A 484 -12.49 19.77 -22.64
N GLY A 485 -12.18 19.67 -21.34
CA GLY A 485 -11.71 18.46 -20.68
C GLY A 485 -12.86 17.54 -20.25
N ARG A 486 -12.56 16.50 -19.45
CA ARG A 486 -13.54 15.48 -19.04
C ARG A 486 -13.53 15.27 -17.52
N SER A 487 -14.66 15.50 -16.86
CA SER A 487 -14.81 15.11 -15.45
C SER A 487 -15.23 13.64 -15.33
N ASN A 488 -14.82 12.97 -14.24
CA ASN A 488 -15.15 11.58 -13.94
C ASN A 488 -16.06 11.52 -12.69
N CYS A 489 -17.27 10.97 -12.82
CA CYS A 489 -18.24 10.91 -11.73
C CYS A 489 -17.87 9.92 -10.61
N GLY A 490 -16.87 9.06 -10.81
CA GLY A 490 -16.55 7.98 -9.89
C GLY A 490 -17.61 6.89 -9.83
N GLU A 491 -17.50 5.97 -8.88
CA GLU A 491 -18.32 4.75 -8.76
C GLU A 491 -19.70 4.95 -8.10
N GLY A 492 -20.10 6.18 -7.84
CA GLY A 492 -21.32 6.47 -7.07
C GLY A 492 -22.60 6.69 -7.91
N GLY A 493 -22.53 6.57 -9.22
CA GLY A 493 -23.59 7.03 -10.11
C GLY A 493 -23.63 8.56 -10.25
N GLU A 494 -24.62 9.06 -10.95
CA GLU A 494 -24.85 10.49 -11.15
C GLU A 494 -26.35 10.78 -11.24
N ASP A 495 -26.79 11.94 -10.71
CA ASP A 495 -28.20 12.32 -10.76
C ASP A 495 -28.66 12.50 -12.20
N PRO A 496 -29.71 11.82 -12.67
CA PRO A 496 -30.24 11.97 -14.01
C PRO A 496 -30.64 13.42 -14.38
N ALA A 497 -30.97 14.26 -13.38
CA ALA A 497 -31.26 15.68 -13.61
C ALA A 497 -30.05 16.47 -14.14
N ARG A 498 -28.84 15.92 -14.04
CA ARG A 498 -27.62 16.54 -14.59
C ARG A 498 -27.39 16.18 -16.06
N PHE A 499 -27.96 15.08 -16.55
CA PHE A 499 -27.73 14.58 -17.90
C PHE A 499 -28.07 15.62 -18.97
N GLY A 500 -27.19 15.77 -19.95
CA GLY A 500 -27.35 16.75 -21.02
C GLY A 500 -27.13 18.22 -20.62
N THR A 501 -26.67 18.48 -19.38
CA THR A 501 -26.32 19.83 -18.90
C THR A 501 -24.81 19.96 -18.72
N GLU A 502 -24.31 21.19 -18.52
CA GLU A 502 -22.89 21.41 -18.20
C GLU A 502 -22.45 20.79 -16.86
N ARG A 503 -23.39 20.36 -16.01
CA ARG A 503 -23.14 19.65 -14.75
C ARG A 503 -22.92 18.15 -14.92
N SER A 504 -23.14 17.59 -16.12
CA SER A 504 -22.95 16.16 -16.40
C SER A 504 -21.47 15.83 -16.52
N SER A 505 -21.02 14.79 -15.81
CA SER A 505 -19.68 14.26 -15.96
C SER A 505 -19.55 13.50 -17.28
N ALA A 506 -18.50 13.78 -18.05
CA ALA A 506 -18.26 13.16 -19.35
C ALA A 506 -17.86 11.66 -19.19
N ILE A 507 -17.06 11.33 -18.16
CA ILE A 507 -16.62 9.97 -17.85
C ILE A 507 -17.54 9.40 -16.78
N LYS A 508 -18.19 8.27 -17.09
CA LYS A 508 -19.05 7.54 -16.16
C LYS A 508 -18.41 6.22 -15.77
N GLN A 509 -18.10 6.07 -14.47
CA GLN A 509 -17.38 4.91 -13.99
C GLN A 509 -18.30 3.74 -13.68
N VAL A 510 -17.87 2.53 -14.08
CA VAL A 510 -18.51 1.25 -13.82
C VAL A 510 -17.56 0.43 -12.92
N ALA A 511 -17.89 0.33 -11.64
CA ALA A 511 -17.15 -0.45 -10.67
C ALA A 511 -17.85 -1.80 -10.41
N SER A 512 -17.19 -2.71 -9.69
CA SER A 512 -17.73 -4.03 -9.38
C SER A 512 -19.11 -4.00 -8.68
N GLY A 513 -19.35 -3.02 -7.80
CA GLY A 513 -20.64 -2.85 -7.11
C GLY A 513 -21.79 -2.33 -7.99
N ARG A 514 -21.51 -1.83 -9.20
CA ARG A 514 -22.51 -1.29 -10.14
C ARG A 514 -23.44 -0.24 -9.53
N PHE A 515 -23.01 0.51 -8.52
CA PHE A 515 -23.83 1.52 -7.84
C PHE A 515 -24.24 2.63 -8.79
N GLY A 516 -25.56 2.82 -8.96
CA GLY A 516 -26.11 3.85 -9.83
C GLY A 516 -25.93 3.63 -11.33
N VAL A 517 -25.44 2.45 -11.74
CA VAL A 517 -25.30 2.10 -13.16
C VAL A 517 -26.66 1.68 -13.73
N THR A 518 -27.26 2.57 -14.51
CA THR A 518 -28.55 2.36 -15.20
C THR A 518 -28.37 2.52 -16.70
N PRO A 519 -29.32 2.05 -17.55
CA PRO A 519 -29.26 2.29 -18.99
C PRO A 519 -29.15 3.77 -19.34
N ALA A 520 -29.89 4.66 -18.63
CA ALA A 520 -29.81 6.09 -18.84
C ALA A 520 -28.40 6.66 -18.47
N TYR A 521 -27.79 6.17 -17.40
CA TYR A 521 -26.44 6.53 -17.03
C TYR A 521 -25.43 6.15 -18.12
N LEU A 522 -25.49 4.91 -18.62
CA LEU A 522 -24.61 4.44 -19.68
C LEU A 522 -24.80 5.22 -20.99
N ALA A 523 -26.04 5.46 -21.38
CA ALA A 523 -26.39 6.18 -22.63
C ALA A 523 -25.93 7.65 -22.64
N ASN A 524 -25.77 8.27 -21.47
CA ASN A 524 -25.32 9.67 -21.33
C ASN A 524 -23.80 9.84 -21.15
N ALA A 525 -23.03 8.77 -21.26
CA ALA A 525 -21.57 8.83 -21.13
C ALA A 525 -20.92 9.25 -22.46
N VAL A 526 -19.89 10.10 -22.38
CA VAL A 526 -18.91 10.29 -23.46
C VAL A 526 -17.87 9.17 -23.39
N GLU A 527 -17.56 8.75 -22.18
CA GLU A 527 -16.64 7.66 -21.90
C GLU A 527 -17.18 6.80 -20.75
N LEU A 528 -17.12 5.48 -20.90
CA LEU A 528 -17.44 4.49 -19.88
C LEU A 528 -16.15 3.92 -19.32
N GLN A 529 -15.90 4.09 -18.01
CA GLN A 529 -14.68 3.64 -17.38
C GLN A 529 -14.90 2.41 -16.52
N ILE A 530 -14.31 1.28 -16.88
CA ILE A 530 -14.25 0.08 -16.04
C ILE A 530 -13.19 0.29 -14.97
N LYS A 531 -13.59 0.24 -13.70
CA LYS A 531 -12.70 0.37 -12.56
C LYS A 531 -12.22 -1.00 -12.09
N ILE A 532 -10.98 -1.35 -12.42
CA ILE A 532 -10.37 -2.59 -11.89
C ILE A 532 -9.76 -2.32 -10.51
N ALA A 533 -9.02 -1.22 -10.36
CA ALA A 533 -8.39 -0.86 -9.10
C ALA A 533 -8.33 0.68 -8.95
N GLN A 534 -7.92 1.14 -7.76
CA GLN A 534 -7.64 2.56 -7.50
C GLN A 534 -6.39 2.73 -6.63
N GLY A 535 -5.64 3.81 -6.81
CA GLY A 535 -4.55 4.22 -5.92
C GLY A 535 -5.03 4.34 -4.47
N SER A 536 -4.16 4.33 -3.50
CA SER A 536 -4.41 4.33 -2.05
C SER A 536 -5.03 3.05 -1.46
N LYS A 537 -5.72 2.24 -2.22
CA LYS A 537 -6.27 0.94 -1.77
C LYS A 537 -6.45 -0.05 -2.91
N PRO A 538 -5.41 -0.33 -3.66
CA PRO A 538 -5.52 -1.32 -4.73
C PRO A 538 -5.82 -2.70 -4.13
N GLY A 539 -6.68 -3.46 -4.82
CA GLY A 539 -7.07 -4.81 -4.40
C GLY A 539 -8.04 -4.90 -3.22
N GLU A 540 -8.52 -3.78 -2.65
CA GLU A 540 -9.46 -3.78 -1.51
C GLU A 540 -10.89 -3.40 -1.91
N GLY A 541 -11.07 -2.78 -3.07
CA GLY A 541 -12.35 -2.26 -3.53
C GLY A 541 -12.77 -0.95 -2.86
N GLY A 542 -13.96 -0.47 -3.25
CA GLY A 542 -14.56 0.76 -2.72
C GLY A 542 -15.41 0.49 -1.48
N GLN A 543 -15.35 1.36 -0.48
CA GLN A 543 -16.21 1.31 0.70
C GLN A 543 -16.77 2.70 0.99
N LEU A 544 -18.07 2.77 1.26
CA LEU A 544 -18.73 3.95 1.80
C LEU A 544 -19.40 3.56 3.13
N PRO A 545 -18.94 4.12 4.27
CA PRO A 545 -19.54 3.83 5.57
C PRO A 545 -21.01 4.20 5.62
N GLY A 546 -21.82 3.45 6.38
CA GLY A 546 -23.27 3.64 6.44
C GLY A 546 -23.70 5.05 6.87
N HIS A 547 -22.98 5.68 7.81
CA HIS A 547 -23.29 7.06 8.25
C HIS A 547 -23.16 8.11 7.13
N LYS A 548 -22.40 7.81 6.06
CA LYS A 548 -22.27 8.66 4.86
C LYS A 548 -23.33 8.38 3.80
N VAL A 549 -24.11 7.31 3.94
CA VAL A 549 -25.16 6.94 3.00
C VAL A 549 -26.46 7.69 3.36
N SER A 550 -26.54 8.96 2.93
CA SER A 550 -27.75 9.80 3.07
C SER A 550 -28.89 9.26 2.19
N ALA A 551 -30.09 9.82 2.35
CA ALA A 551 -31.24 9.48 1.51
C ALA A 551 -30.97 9.76 0.00
N GLU A 552 -30.24 10.84 -0.31
CA GLU A 552 -29.85 11.19 -1.66
C GLU A 552 -28.86 10.18 -2.24
N ILE A 553 -27.79 9.85 -1.52
CA ILE A 553 -26.80 8.86 -1.94
C ILE A 553 -27.44 7.49 -2.11
N ALA A 554 -28.32 7.10 -1.18
CA ALA A 554 -29.06 5.84 -1.26
C ALA A 554 -29.94 5.76 -2.53
N ARG A 555 -30.63 6.85 -2.85
CA ARG A 555 -31.42 6.95 -4.09
C ARG A 555 -30.56 6.79 -5.34
N LEU A 556 -29.42 7.49 -5.40
CA LEU A 556 -28.53 7.46 -6.56
C LEU A 556 -27.82 6.11 -6.74
N ARG A 557 -27.52 5.45 -5.63
CA ARG A 557 -26.84 4.14 -5.62
C ARG A 557 -27.79 2.94 -5.61
N HIS A 558 -29.10 3.18 -5.65
CA HIS A 558 -30.16 2.15 -5.56
C HIS A 558 -30.04 1.26 -4.33
N THR A 559 -29.88 1.88 -3.15
CA THR A 559 -29.73 1.22 -1.85
C THR A 559 -30.60 1.89 -0.79
N GLN A 560 -30.40 1.51 0.48
CA GLN A 560 -31.10 2.08 1.63
C GLN A 560 -30.18 3.05 2.41
N PRO A 561 -30.73 4.15 2.97
CA PRO A 561 -29.96 5.04 3.83
C PRO A 561 -29.40 4.30 5.07
N GLY A 562 -28.21 4.69 5.49
CA GLY A 562 -27.55 4.13 6.68
C GLY A 562 -26.88 2.77 6.48
N VAL A 563 -27.06 2.11 5.33
CA VAL A 563 -26.41 0.84 5.03
C VAL A 563 -25.05 1.06 4.38
N ALA A 564 -23.99 0.49 4.97
CA ALA A 564 -22.65 0.55 4.40
C ALA A 564 -22.60 -0.13 3.03
N LEU A 565 -21.92 0.51 2.09
CA LEU A 565 -21.77 0.02 0.72
C LEU A 565 -20.34 -0.44 0.47
N ILE A 566 -20.21 -1.63 -0.10
CA ILE A 566 -18.93 -2.22 -0.49
C ILE A 566 -18.99 -2.54 -1.97
N SER A 567 -18.03 -1.99 -2.72
CA SER A 567 -17.74 -2.37 -4.09
C SER A 567 -16.55 -3.34 -4.01
N PRO A 568 -16.74 -4.65 -4.22
CA PRO A 568 -15.68 -5.64 -4.07
C PRO A 568 -14.44 -5.32 -4.91
N PRO A 569 -13.23 -5.77 -4.52
CA PRO A 569 -12.01 -5.46 -5.28
C PRO A 569 -12.06 -5.95 -6.72
N PRO A 570 -12.46 -7.22 -7.04
CA PRO A 570 -12.66 -7.63 -8.41
C PRO A 570 -14.08 -7.33 -8.86
N HIS A 571 -14.26 -7.18 -10.16
CA HIS A 571 -15.54 -7.46 -10.74
C HIS A 571 -15.82 -8.97 -10.63
N HIS A 572 -16.90 -9.37 -10.01
CA HIS A 572 -17.24 -10.81 -9.85
C HIS A 572 -17.51 -11.54 -11.17
N ASP A 573 -17.63 -10.81 -12.25
CA ASP A 573 -17.79 -11.26 -13.62
C ASP A 573 -16.49 -11.17 -14.46
N ILE A 574 -15.35 -10.79 -13.87
CA ILE A 574 -14.06 -10.68 -14.53
C ILE A 574 -13.01 -11.51 -13.77
N TYR A 575 -12.56 -12.59 -14.40
CA TYR A 575 -11.50 -13.47 -13.92
C TYR A 575 -10.36 -13.64 -14.91
N SER A 576 -10.55 -13.09 -16.13
CA SER A 576 -9.58 -13.15 -17.21
C SER A 576 -9.73 -11.96 -18.16
N ILE A 577 -8.79 -11.80 -19.08
CA ILE A 577 -8.87 -10.79 -20.16
C ILE A 577 -10.08 -11.03 -21.06
N GLU A 578 -10.51 -12.27 -21.25
CA GLU A 578 -11.68 -12.61 -22.04
C GLU A 578 -12.97 -12.12 -21.39
N ASP A 579 -13.08 -12.24 -20.07
CA ASP A 579 -14.24 -11.71 -19.35
C ASP A 579 -14.26 -10.17 -19.39
N LEU A 580 -13.08 -9.54 -19.32
CA LEU A 580 -12.96 -8.10 -19.52
C LEU A 580 -13.42 -7.69 -20.94
N ALA A 581 -13.01 -8.47 -21.95
CA ALA A 581 -13.43 -8.24 -23.34
C ALA A 581 -14.95 -8.32 -23.48
N GLN A 582 -15.61 -9.25 -22.79
CA GLN A 582 -17.06 -9.35 -22.76
C GLN A 582 -17.69 -8.08 -22.16
N LEU A 583 -17.19 -7.59 -21.01
CA LEU A 583 -17.70 -6.36 -20.41
C LEU A 583 -17.47 -5.14 -21.31
N VAL A 584 -16.31 -5.02 -21.95
CA VAL A 584 -16.03 -3.95 -22.93
C VAL A 584 -17.03 -4.00 -24.09
N PHE A 585 -17.29 -5.21 -24.61
CA PHE A 585 -18.28 -5.41 -25.67
C PHE A 585 -19.67 -4.98 -25.21
N ASP A 586 -20.12 -5.42 -24.04
CA ASP A 586 -21.45 -5.12 -23.51
C ASP A 586 -21.65 -3.60 -23.31
N LEU A 587 -20.63 -2.91 -22.79
CA LEU A 587 -20.67 -1.46 -22.64
C LEU A 587 -20.73 -0.73 -23.98
N LYS A 588 -20.01 -1.21 -25.01
CA LYS A 588 -20.08 -0.67 -26.37
C LYS A 588 -21.44 -0.94 -27.03
N GLN A 589 -22.12 -2.04 -26.68
CA GLN A 589 -23.52 -2.25 -27.13
C GLN A 589 -24.50 -1.32 -26.42
N ALA A 590 -24.27 -1.05 -25.11
CA ALA A 590 -25.13 -0.13 -24.36
C ALA A 590 -24.98 1.32 -24.82
N ASN A 591 -23.77 1.74 -25.22
CA ASN A 591 -23.50 3.07 -25.82
C ASN A 591 -22.41 2.97 -26.88
N PRO A 592 -22.80 2.75 -28.16
CA PRO A 592 -21.85 2.59 -29.27
C PRO A 592 -20.96 3.81 -29.55
N THR A 593 -21.33 4.98 -29.07
CA THR A 593 -20.61 6.24 -29.30
C THR A 593 -19.63 6.58 -28.20
N ALA A 594 -19.73 5.93 -27.05
CA ALA A 594 -18.82 6.16 -25.93
C ALA A 594 -17.49 5.42 -26.12
N GLU A 595 -16.40 6.07 -25.75
CA GLU A 595 -15.12 5.38 -25.54
C GLU A 595 -15.24 4.46 -24.30
N VAL A 596 -14.57 3.33 -24.30
CA VAL A 596 -14.46 2.46 -23.14
C VAL A 596 -13.03 2.49 -22.62
N SER A 597 -12.87 2.94 -21.39
CA SER A 597 -11.57 2.95 -20.69
C SER A 597 -11.51 1.90 -19.59
N VAL A 598 -10.29 1.43 -19.31
CA VAL A 598 -10.01 0.51 -18.21
C VAL A 598 -8.97 1.14 -17.29
N LYS A 599 -9.33 1.29 -16.01
CA LYS A 599 -8.48 1.88 -14.98
C LYS A 599 -7.73 0.81 -14.22
N LEU A 600 -6.40 0.84 -14.33
CA LEU A 600 -5.43 0.02 -13.62
C LEU A 600 -4.63 0.88 -12.62
N VAL A 601 -3.90 0.25 -11.72
CA VAL A 601 -2.95 0.92 -10.82
C VAL A 601 -1.54 0.44 -11.12
N ALA A 602 -0.57 1.35 -11.03
CA ALA A 602 0.83 1.06 -11.23
C ALA A 602 1.33 0.01 -10.24
N GLU A 603 1.90 -1.05 -10.76
CA GLU A 603 2.65 -2.12 -10.07
C GLU A 603 3.54 -2.83 -11.09
N ALA A 604 4.51 -3.60 -10.62
CA ALA A 604 5.34 -4.42 -11.49
C ALA A 604 4.51 -5.45 -12.27
N GLY A 605 4.59 -5.45 -13.60
CA GLY A 605 3.80 -6.29 -14.50
C GLY A 605 2.54 -5.62 -15.07
N VAL A 606 2.23 -4.37 -14.68
CA VAL A 606 1.04 -3.66 -15.20
C VAL A 606 1.05 -3.49 -16.70
N GLY A 607 2.22 -3.41 -17.33
CA GLY A 607 2.35 -3.34 -18.80
C GLY A 607 1.80 -4.58 -19.50
N THR A 608 1.97 -5.76 -18.93
CA THR A 608 1.39 -7.00 -19.46
C THR A 608 -0.13 -6.99 -19.36
N VAL A 609 -0.67 -6.54 -18.22
CA VAL A 609 -2.12 -6.38 -18.03
C VAL A 609 -2.68 -5.37 -19.02
N ALA A 610 -2.01 -4.21 -19.20
CA ALA A 610 -2.37 -3.19 -20.16
C ALA A 610 -2.42 -3.72 -21.61
N ALA A 611 -1.44 -4.54 -22.01
CA ALA A 611 -1.47 -5.20 -23.31
C ALA A 611 -2.70 -6.11 -23.49
N GLY A 612 -3.09 -6.84 -22.44
CA GLY A 612 -4.34 -7.61 -22.41
C GLY A 612 -5.59 -6.72 -22.55
N VAL A 613 -5.62 -5.61 -21.83
CA VAL A 613 -6.72 -4.62 -21.90
C VAL A 613 -6.88 -4.06 -23.31
N VAL A 614 -5.79 -3.73 -24.00
CA VAL A 614 -5.87 -3.24 -25.39
C VAL A 614 -6.35 -4.33 -26.33
N LYS A 615 -5.94 -5.60 -26.10
CA LYS A 615 -6.45 -6.73 -26.88
C LYS A 615 -7.94 -6.99 -26.68
N SER A 616 -8.52 -6.61 -25.54
CA SER A 616 -9.95 -6.65 -25.28
C SER A 616 -10.73 -5.47 -25.91
N LEU A 617 -10.10 -4.69 -26.77
CA LEU A 617 -10.68 -3.57 -27.54
C LEU A 617 -11.12 -2.38 -26.67
N ALA A 618 -10.48 -2.16 -25.55
CA ALA A 618 -10.61 -0.90 -24.81
C ALA A 618 -9.97 0.25 -25.60
N ASP A 619 -10.58 1.42 -25.56
CA ASP A 619 -10.12 2.60 -26.31
C ASP A 619 -9.03 3.37 -25.49
N VAL A 620 -9.12 3.30 -24.16
CA VAL A 620 -8.20 4.00 -23.26
C VAL A 620 -7.72 3.05 -22.16
N VAL A 621 -6.43 2.99 -21.93
CA VAL A 621 -5.83 2.37 -20.74
C VAL A 621 -5.41 3.48 -19.77
N MET A 622 -5.94 3.45 -18.55
CA MET A 622 -5.58 4.42 -17.52
C MET A 622 -4.66 3.76 -16.48
N ILE A 623 -3.52 4.37 -16.21
CA ILE A 623 -2.56 3.97 -15.17
C ILE A 623 -2.63 4.98 -14.03
N SER A 624 -3.09 4.54 -12.85
CA SER A 624 -3.13 5.35 -11.64
C SER A 624 -1.91 5.09 -10.76
N GLY A 625 -1.26 6.14 -10.29
CA GLY A 625 -0.20 6.01 -9.28
C GLY A 625 -0.73 5.72 -7.87
N ALA A 626 0.17 5.27 -7.00
CA ALA A 626 -0.09 5.09 -5.57
C ALA A 626 -0.51 6.38 -4.86
N ASP A 627 -0.14 7.55 -5.39
CA ASP A 627 -0.54 8.88 -4.90
C ASP A 627 -2.06 9.14 -4.96
N GLY A 628 -2.82 8.28 -5.65
CA GLY A 628 -4.27 8.44 -5.79
C GLY A 628 -4.97 8.53 -4.43
N GLY A 629 -5.96 9.44 -4.31
CA GLY A 629 -6.71 9.66 -3.09
C GLY A 629 -7.87 8.68 -2.88
N THR A 630 -8.36 8.62 -1.64
CA THR A 630 -9.55 7.85 -1.27
C THR A 630 -10.35 8.58 -0.19
N GLY A 631 -11.67 8.31 -0.15
CA GLY A 631 -12.53 8.79 0.95
C GLY A 631 -12.28 8.08 2.27
N ALA A 632 -11.91 6.79 2.26
CA ALA A 632 -11.57 6.00 3.44
C ALA A 632 -10.74 4.78 3.03
N SER A 633 -9.62 4.53 3.70
CA SER A 633 -8.80 3.34 3.54
C SER A 633 -7.95 3.08 4.78
N PRO A 634 -7.54 1.83 5.05
CA PRO A 634 -6.50 1.56 6.02
C PRO A 634 -5.23 2.34 5.70
N LEU A 635 -4.57 2.82 6.73
CA LEU A 635 -3.35 3.61 6.58
C LEU A 635 -2.22 2.79 5.94
N SER A 636 -2.13 1.50 6.28
CA SER A 636 -1.18 0.55 5.67
C SER A 636 -1.32 0.45 4.15
N SER A 637 -2.55 0.47 3.64
CA SER A 637 -2.79 0.45 2.20
C SER A 637 -2.45 1.77 1.51
N ILE A 638 -2.78 2.91 2.14
CA ILE A 638 -2.41 4.24 1.62
C ILE A 638 -0.89 4.38 1.49
N LYS A 639 -0.15 3.86 2.49
CA LYS A 639 1.31 3.99 2.55
C LYS A 639 2.05 2.99 1.68
N HIS A 640 1.51 1.78 1.51
CA HIS A 640 2.26 0.66 0.96
C HIS A 640 1.60 -0.03 -0.23
N GLY A 641 0.42 0.43 -0.69
CA GLY A 641 -0.26 -0.16 -1.84
C GLY A 641 0.09 0.52 -3.16
N GLY A 642 0.50 -0.25 -4.16
CA GLY A 642 0.83 0.25 -5.50
C GLY A 642 2.15 1.01 -5.60
N ALA A 643 2.56 1.28 -6.84
CA ALA A 643 3.82 1.93 -7.19
C ALA A 643 3.61 3.37 -7.71
N PRO A 644 4.68 4.18 -7.81
CA PRO A 644 4.64 5.45 -8.52
C PRO A 644 4.20 5.29 -9.98
N TRP A 645 3.36 6.23 -10.45
CA TRP A 645 2.84 6.17 -11.83
C TRP A 645 3.94 6.23 -12.90
N GLU A 646 5.06 6.85 -12.59
CA GLU A 646 6.21 6.96 -13.50
C GLU A 646 6.71 5.59 -13.94
N LEU A 647 6.76 4.63 -13.02
CA LEU A 647 7.14 3.24 -13.29
C LEU A 647 6.06 2.53 -14.11
N GLY A 648 4.81 2.59 -13.65
CA GLY A 648 3.71 1.91 -14.33
C GLY A 648 3.44 2.46 -15.74
N LEU A 649 3.57 3.76 -15.95
CA LEU A 649 3.42 4.40 -17.26
C LEU A 649 4.55 3.97 -18.21
N ALA A 650 5.81 4.04 -17.76
CA ALA A 650 6.96 3.66 -18.56
C ALA A 650 6.90 2.19 -18.97
N GLU A 651 6.56 1.29 -18.04
CA GLU A 651 6.37 -0.13 -18.32
C GLU A 651 5.23 -0.36 -19.32
N THR A 652 4.09 0.31 -19.12
CA THR A 652 2.93 0.22 -20.02
C THR A 652 3.29 0.67 -21.43
N GLN A 653 3.94 1.82 -21.57
CA GLN A 653 4.39 2.35 -22.86
C GLN A 653 5.30 1.35 -23.58
N GLN A 654 6.31 0.82 -22.89
CA GLN A 654 7.24 -0.15 -23.45
C GLN A 654 6.54 -1.46 -23.85
N ALA A 655 5.67 -1.99 -22.99
CA ALA A 655 4.93 -3.22 -23.28
C ALA A 655 4.01 -3.06 -24.49
N LEU A 656 3.30 -1.95 -24.60
CA LEU A 656 2.41 -1.66 -25.74
C LEU A 656 3.19 -1.47 -27.04
N VAL A 657 4.34 -0.79 -27.01
CA VAL A 657 5.21 -0.62 -28.18
C VAL A 657 5.78 -1.97 -28.62
N ALA A 658 6.35 -2.73 -27.69
CA ALA A 658 6.96 -4.05 -27.99
C ALA A 658 5.96 -5.05 -28.59
N ASN A 659 4.67 -4.92 -28.26
CA ASN A 659 3.60 -5.76 -28.78
C ASN A 659 2.84 -5.18 -29.99
N ASN A 660 3.26 -4.04 -30.56
CA ASN A 660 2.58 -3.34 -31.65
C ASN A 660 1.11 -2.96 -31.29
N LEU A 661 0.86 -2.63 -30.04
CA LEU A 661 -0.48 -2.27 -29.53
C LEU A 661 -0.65 -0.78 -29.27
N ARG A 662 0.47 -0.02 -29.17
CA ARG A 662 0.45 1.39 -28.73
C ARG A 662 -0.45 2.30 -29.55
N SER A 663 -0.53 2.07 -30.87
CA SER A 663 -1.37 2.86 -31.78
C SER A 663 -2.87 2.52 -31.70
N ARG A 664 -3.27 1.51 -30.93
CA ARG A 664 -4.65 1.04 -30.83
C ARG A 664 -5.42 1.66 -29.66
N CYS A 665 -4.75 2.36 -28.77
CA CYS A 665 -5.36 2.93 -27.58
C CYS A 665 -4.72 4.27 -27.22
N LYS A 666 -5.44 5.06 -26.43
CA LYS A 666 -4.86 6.17 -25.68
C LYS A 666 -4.37 5.65 -24.31
N VAL A 667 -3.30 6.24 -23.81
CA VAL A 667 -2.80 5.98 -22.47
C VAL A 667 -3.06 7.21 -21.60
N ARG A 668 -3.85 7.04 -20.55
CA ARG A 668 -4.13 8.09 -19.56
C ARG A 668 -3.39 7.77 -18.27
N VAL A 669 -2.94 8.81 -17.59
CA VAL A 669 -2.25 8.66 -16.29
C VAL A 669 -2.78 9.66 -15.27
N ASP A 670 -2.87 9.25 -13.99
CA ASP A 670 -3.08 10.13 -12.85
C ASP A 670 -2.17 9.75 -11.67
N GLY A 671 -2.01 10.65 -10.72
CA GLY A 671 -1.23 10.47 -9.50
C GLY A 671 -0.43 11.72 -9.14
N GLY A 672 -0.99 12.57 -8.29
CA GLY A 672 -0.29 13.72 -7.73
C GLY A 672 0.11 14.84 -8.69
N PHE A 673 -0.52 14.97 -9.85
CA PHE A 673 -0.28 16.07 -10.80
C PHE A 673 -0.66 17.43 -10.22
N LYS A 674 0.23 18.41 -10.35
CA LYS A 674 0.10 19.76 -9.78
C LYS A 674 0.41 20.88 -10.77
N THR A 675 1.38 20.67 -11.67
CA THR A 675 1.87 21.70 -12.60
C THR A 675 2.03 21.16 -14.02
N GLY A 676 2.25 22.05 -14.98
CA GLY A 676 2.53 21.67 -16.37
C GLY A 676 3.80 20.81 -16.53
N ARG A 677 4.76 20.87 -15.58
CA ARG A 677 5.93 19.99 -15.59
C ARG A 677 5.53 18.53 -15.40
N ASP A 678 4.58 18.23 -14.51
CA ASP A 678 4.08 16.86 -14.32
C ASP A 678 3.47 16.32 -15.62
N VAL A 679 2.69 17.16 -16.32
CA VAL A 679 2.10 16.82 -17.63
C VAL A 679 3.17 16.56 -18.68
N LEU A 680 4.19 17.44 -18.76
CA LEU A 680 5.29 17.28 -19.71
C LEU A 680 6.04 15.96 -19.49
N VAL A 681 6.40 15.66 -18.23
CA VAL A 681 7.09 14.40 -17.90
C VAL A 681 6.24 13.20 -18.27
N ALA A 682 4.95 13.22 -17.96
CA ALA A 682 4.05 12.12 -18.31
C ALA A 682 3.89 11.94 -19.83
N ALA A 683 3.79 13.03 -20.59
CA ALA A 683 3.76 12.97 -22.05
C ALA A 683 5.05 12.37 -22.63
N LEU A 684 6.22 12.76 -22.10
CA LEU A 684 7.53 12.21 -22.51
C LEU A 684 7.65 10.71 -22.18
N LEU A 685 7.01 10.25 -21.11
CA LEU A 685 6.94 8.83 -20.73
C LEU A 685 5.88 8.05 -21.49
N GLY A 686 5.04 8.70 -22.32
CA GLY A 686 4.13 8.08 -23.24
C GLY A 686 2.63 8.25 -22.93
N ALA A 687 2.23 9.17 -22.06
CA ALA A 687 0.82 9.46 -21.83
C ALA A 687 0.24 10.36 -22.90
N ASP A 688 -1.03 10.11 -23.31
CA ASP A 688 -1.81 10.94 -24.20
C ASP A 688 -2.78 11.86 -23.44
N GLU A 689 -3.24 11.41 -22.25
CA GLU A 689 -4.25 12.10 -21.44
C GLU A 689 -3.82 12.12 -19.96
N PHE A 690 -4.28 13.13 -19.19
CA PHE A 690 -3.76 13.45 -17.86
C PHE A 690 -4.89 13.69 -16.87
N GLY A 691 -4.83 13.04 -15.69
CA GLY A 691 -5.84 13.10 -14.64
C GLY A 691 -5.40 13.91 -13.42
N PHE A 692 -6.25 14.81 -12.94
CA PHE A 692 -6.03 15.65 -11.77
C PHE A 692 -7.03 15.29 -10.67
N GLY A 693 -6.53 14.93 -9.48
CA GLY A 693 -7.36 14.62 -8.31
C GLY A 693 -7.21 15.66 -7.22
N THR A 694 -6.23 15.48 -6.33
CA THR A 694 -6.01 16.33 -5.15
C THR A 694 -5.87 17.81 -5.50
N ALA A 695 -5.17 18.15 -6.58
CA ALA A 695 -5.03 19.55 -7.00
C ALA A 695 -6.37 20.21 -7.35
N ALA A 696 -7.28 19.48 -8.00
CA ALA A 696 -8.61 19.97 -8.30
C ALA A 696 -9.45 20.22 -7.02
N LEU A 697 -9.40 19.26 -6.06
CA LEU A 697 -10.09 19.42 -4.76
C LEU A 697 -9.51 20.59 -3.95
N LEU A 698 -8.20 20.78 -3.97
CA LEU A 698 -7.57 21.92 -3.31
C LEU A 698 -8.02 23.25 -3.94
N ALA A 699 -8.16 23.29 -5.26
CA ALA A 699 -8.71 24.45 -5.97
C ALA A 699 -10.14 24.78 -5.54
N GLU A 700 -10.95 23.79 -5.18
CA GLU A 700 -12.29 23.95 -4.61
C GLU A 700 -12.28 24.33 -3.12
N GLY A 701 -11.13 24.29 -2.45
CA GLY A 701 -10.96 24.70 -1.04
C GLY A 701 -10.72 23.57 -0.06
N CYS A 702 -10.36 22.36 -0.49
CA CYS A 702 -9.99 21.28 0.42
C CYS A 702 -8.81 21.67 1.30
N LEU A 703 -8.93 21.48 2.63
CA LEU A 703 -7.91 21.83 3.62
C LEU A 703 -6.93 20.70 3.95
N MET A 704 -7.00 19.57 3.27
CA MET A 704 -6.17 18.38 3.52
C MET A 704 -6.13 17.92 4.98
N VAL A 705 -7.26 18.06 5.68
CA VAL A 705 -7.38 17.60 7.08
C VAL A 705 -7.33 16.08 7.19
N ARG A 706 -7.58 15.36 6.07
CA ARG A 706 -7.53 13.89 5.97
C ARG A 706 -8.55 13.18 6.87
N THR A 707 -9.71 13.81 7.10
CA THR A 707 -10.83 13.28 7.90
C THR A 707 -12.08 13.00 7.06
N CYS A 708 -11.94 12.86 5.74
CA CYS A 708 -13.06 12.58 4.83
C CYS A 708 -13.86 11.34 5.23
N HIS A 709 -13.21 10.33 5.85
CA HIS A 709 -13.88 9.13 6.35
C HIS A 709 -14.80 9.38 7.54
N GLN A 710 -14.64 10.50 8.26
CA GLN A 710 -15.45 10.86 9.41
C GLN A 710 -16.66 11.74 9.07
N ASP A 711 -16.77 12.18 7.80
CA ASP A 711 -17.78 13.15 7.34
C ASP A 711 -17.76 14.47 8.14
N ASN A 712 -16.59 14.86 8.60
CA ASN A 712 -16.35 16.03 9.44
C ASN A 712 -15.29 16.93 8.78
N CYS A 713 -15.60 17.38 7.55
CA CYS A 713 -14.75 18.32 6.82
C CYS A 713 -15.23 19.73 7.12
N PRO A 714 -14.33 20.69 7.51
CA PRO A 714 -14.73 22.08 7.79
C PRO A 714 -15.21 22.82 6.54
#